data_c4b0f738551f7d70c6d196eab3129f97
#
_entry.id   c4b0f738551f7d70c6d196eab3129f97
#
_cell.length_a   1.000
_cell.length_b   1.000
_cell.length_c   1.000
_cell.angle_alpha   90.00
_cell.angle_beta   90.00
_cell.angle_gamma   90.00
#
_symmetry.space_group_name_H-M   'P 1'
#
loop_
_entity.id
_entity.type
_entity.pdbx_description
1 polymer ?
#
loop_
_entity_poly.entity_id
_entity_poly.type
_entity_poly.pdbx_seq_one_letter_code
_entity_poly.pdbx_strand_id
1 'polypeptide(L)'
;EEMYERYRADQSSVSEAWRAIFSDYRSAATATTSAASAPAAPAPVAAVTNGAASAPAPAAPAPTTSAVAPVTAVPEGSTLEPLRGVGAAIVSNMEKSLSVPTATSFRNVPARLLEVNRKVINDYRSLHGLSKVSFTHIIAHAIVRAISDAVPNMRNAYAVAADGKPQLVRNPHVNVGLAVDVDKGDGTRALVVPVLMNADTLSFAGFLVAYDEIVRKVKANKLTIADFQGANVSITNPGTIGTVQSVPRLMPGQGVIVGVGSIDYPAEFQGSDPANLNALGVSKVVTVTSTYDHRIIQGAESGLFLKRVHELLLGSHGFYNDIFRSLEIPYQPVEWSSDASPMNREETMMEKQMQVSTLVRVHRVRGHLIADIDPLHWKAPRLPRELDLATYGLTIWDLEREFLTGGVAGSHKMTLDELLGVLRDAYCRTIGIEYMHIQNTDEQRWIQSKVEGATFTPTLDEKLRILERLNAAEAFEKFLATKYVGTKRFGLEGSESMIPIIDEIISAAADQDLDGVVMGMPHRGRLNVLANVMGKNYEQIFKEFEGHISSDSVQGSGDVKYHLGAQGTYKSAAGNEIAVELAANPSHLETVNGVVLGMVRAQQDKIEPPFAFSVLPLLMHGDAAFAGQGIVAEGLAM
;
A
#
# COMPACT_ATOMS: atom_id res chain seq x y z
N GLU A 1 -0.75 0.29 43.87
CA GLU A 1 -0.96 -0.86 44.75
C GLU A 1 -0.06 -0.73 46.01
N GLU A 2 1.26 -0.61 45.90
CA GLU A 2 2.21 -0.50 47.04
C GLU A 2 1.89 0.69 47.95
N MET A 3 1.51 1.84 47.39
CA MET A 3 1.10 3.03 48.17
C MET A 3 -0.24 2.80 48.89
N TYR A 4 -1.15 2.01 48.31
CA TYR A 4 -2.41 1.65 48.94
C TYR A 4 -2.22 0.62 50.06
N GLU A 5 -1.30 -0.32 49.92
CA GLU A 5 -0.91 -1.24 50.99
C GLU A 5 -0.29 -0.49 52.19
N ARG A 6 0.55 0.52 51.95
CA ARG A 6 1.07 1.40 53.00
C ARG A 6 -0.04 2.17 53.72
N TYR A 7 -1.00 2.71 52.96
CA TYR A 7 -2.18 3.39 53.50
C TYR A 7 -3.03 2.46 54.38
N ARG A 8 -3.21 1.19 53.95
CA ARG A 8 -3.93 0.18 54.75
C ARG A 8 -3.21 -0.20 56.04
N ALA A 9 -1.90 -0.27 56.02
CA ALA A 9 -1.10 -0.59 57.19
C ALA A 9 -1.07 0.58 58.19
N ASP A 10 -0.89 1.81 57.71
CA ASP A 10 -0.90 3.04 58.49
C ASP A 10 -1.35 4.23 57.63
N GLN A 11 -2.53 4.77 57.93
CA GLN A 11 -3.12 5.90 57.18
C GLN A 11 -2.29 7.19 57.27
N SER A 12 -1.42 7.31 58.30
CA SER A 12 -0.53 8.47 58.45
C SER A 12 0.73 8.37 57.58
N SER A 13 1.02 7.21 57.02
CA SER A 13 2.21 6.94 56.20
C SER A 13 2.16 7.52 54.79
N VAL A 14 1.03 8.08 54.38
CA VAL A 14 0.84 8.72 53.08
C VAL A 14 0.37 10.16 53.23
N SER A 15 0.62 10.99 52.22
CA SER A 15 0.22 12.41 52.24
C SER A 15 -1.31 12.59 52.28
N GLU A 16 -1.77 13.74 52.69
CA GLU A 16 -3.19 14.07 52.84
C GLU A 16 -3.94 13.92 51.50
N ALA A 17 -3.32 14.28 50.37
CA ALA A 17 -3.87 14.11 49.06
C ALA A 17 -4.08 12.61 48.69
N TRP A 18 -3.17 11.75 49.10
CA TRP A 18 -3.32 10.30 48.87
C TRP A 18 -4.35 9.66 49.82
N ARG A 19 -4.50 10.19 51.04
CA ARG A 19 -5.56 9.73 51.94
C ARG A 19 -6.96 10.01 51.40
N ALA A 20 -7.16 11.18 50.80
CA ALA A 20 -8.44 11.54 50.18
C ALA A 20 -8.78 10.62 48.97
N ILE A 21 -7.76 10.25 48.15
CA ILE A 21 -7.95 9.34 47.02
C ILE A 21 -8.22 7.90 47.51
N PHE A 22 -7.50 7.43 48.52
CA PHE A 22 -7.61 6.06 48.99
C PHE A 22 -8.82 5.79 49.89
N SER A 23 -9.49 6.82 50.39
CA SER A 23 -10.74 6.67 51.13
C SER A 23 -11.86 5.98 50.32
N ASP A 24 -11.89 6.25 49.00
CA ASP A 24 -12.87 5.68 48.06
C ASP A 24 -12.30 4.60 47.16
N TYR A 25 -10.98 4.31 47.25
CA TYR A 25 -10.32 3.35 46.36
C TYR A 25 -10.58 1.89 46.82
N ARG A 26 -11.09 1.05 45.93
CA ARG A 26 -11.20 -0.39 46.11
C ARG A 26 -10.20 -1.10 45.20
N SER A 27 -9.25 -1.83 45.78
CA SER A 27 -8.28 -2.61 45.01
C SER A 27 -8.93 -3.74 44.23
N ALA A 28 -8.50 -3.96 42.99
CA ALA A 28 -8.96 -5.05 42.13
C ALA A 28 -8.69 -6.45 42.71
N ALA A 29 -7.74 -6.55 43.67
CA ALA A 29 -7.40 -7.83 44.33
C ALA A 29 -8.45 -8.31 45.34
N THR A 30 -9.38 -7.44 45.80
CA THR A 30 -10.42 -7.81 46.76
C THR A 30 -11.75 -8.24 46.19
N ALA A 31 -11.85 -8.37 44.87
CA ALA A 31 -13.11 -8.76 44.18
C ALA A 31 -13.37 -10.26 44.10
N THR A 32 -12.53 -11.13 44.72
CA THR A 32 -12.66 -12.59 44.57
C THR A 32 -13.09 -13.33 45.82
N THR A 33 -13.41 -12.69 46.92
CA THR A 33 -13.94 -13.41 48.10
C THR A 33 -14.96 -12.58 48.87
N SER A 34 -16.21 -12.52 48.42
CA SER A 34 -17.36 -12.30 49.27
C SER A 34 -18.63 -12.73 48.54
N ALA A 35 -18.96 -13.99 48.66
CA ALA A 35 -20.34 -14.46 48.50
C ALA A 35 -21.05 -14.20 49.84
N ALA A 36 -21.93 -13.21 49.91
CA ALA A 36 -22.93 -13.14 50.97
C ALA A 36 -24.05 -12.15 50.61
N SER A 37 -25.26 -12.72 50.69
CA SER A 37 -26.56 -12.11 50.89
C SER A 37 -27.15 -11.22 49.78
N ALA A 38 -28.06 -11.84 49.05
CA ALA A 38 -29.10 -11.20 48.27
C ALA A 38 -30.04 -10.35 49.16
N PRO A 39 -30.52 -9.20 48.70
CA PRO A 39 -31.64 -8.51 49.32
C PRO A 39 -32.94 -9.24 49.01
N ALA A 40 -33.81 -9.33 50.02
CA ALA A 40 -35.11 -10.00 50.03
C ALA A 40 -36.04 -9.47 48.93
N ALA A 41 -36.73 -10.40 48.29
CA ALA A 41 -37.84 -10.14 47.39
C ALA A 41 -39.06 -9.62 48.17
N PRO A 42 -39.88 -8.70 47.61
CA PRO A 42 -41.14 -8.33 48.21
C PRO A 42 -42.13 -9.47 48.10
N ALA A 43 -42.92 -9.66 49.16
CA ALA A 43 -43.91 -10.70 49.37
C ALA A 43 -45.00 -10.74 48.31
N PRO A 44 -45.54 -11.93 47.98
CA PRO A 44 -46.64 -12.06 47.01
C PRO A 44 -47.99 -11.64 47.60
N VAL A 45 -48.74 -10.89 46.82
CA VAL A 45 -50.14 -10.54 47.11
C VAL A 45 -51.01 -11.79 46.78
N ALA A 46 -51.91 -12.11 47.69
CA ALA A 46 -52.72 -13.30 47.74
C ALA A 46 -53.57 -13.54 46.47
N ALA A 47 -53.59 -14.77 46.04
CA ALA A 47 -54.53 -15.28 45.05
C ALA A 47 -55.96 -15.35 45.59
N VAL A 48 -56.88 -14.77 44.86
CA VAL A 48 -58.31 -15.04 45.03
C VAL A 48 -58.73 -16.15 44.09
N THR A 49 -59.04 -17.29 44.65
CA THR A 49 -59.67 -18.40 43.93
C THR A 49 -61.14 -18.13 43.72
N ASN A 50 -61.59 -18.21 42.46
CA ASN A 50 -63.00 -18.60 42.18
C ASN A 50 -62.98 -19.57 40.99
N GLY A 51 -63.41 -20.76 41.25
CA GLY A 51 -63.65 -21.76 40.25
C GLY A 51 -64.96 -21.57 39.52
N ALA A 52 -64.98 -21.93 38.27
CA ALA A 52 -66.15 -22.46 37.56
C ALA A 52 -65.75 -23.08 36.23
N ALA A 53 -66.09 -24.36 36.15
CA ALA A 53 -66.52 -25.17 35.01
C ALA A 53 -65.95 -24.94 33.61
N SER A 54 -65.31 -26.00 33.14
CA SER A 54 -64.90 -26.29 31.77
C SER A 54 -66.05 -26.37 30.77
N ALA A 55 -65.91 -25.69 29.64
CA ALA A 55 -66.61 -26.00 28.38
C ALA A 55 -65.56 -26.22 27.25
N PRO A 56 -65.85 -27.07 26.26
CA PRO A 56 -64.83 -27.56 25.33
C PRO A 56 -64.38 -26.50 24.32
N ALA A 57 -63.08 -26.54 24.00
CA ALA A 57 -62.44 -25.67 23.05
C ALA A 57 -62.97 -25.88 21.63
N PRO A 58 -63.18 -24.82 20.85
CA PRO A 58 -63.39 -24.93 19.41
C PRO A 58 -62.09 -25.15 18.69
N ALA A 59 -62.14 -25.97 17.63
CA ALA A 59 -61.02 -26.32 16.75
C ALA A 59 -60.28 -25.10 16.19
N ALA A 60 -58.95 -25.21 16.13
CA ALA A 60 -58.05 -24.21 15.53
C ALA A 60 -58.45 -23.97 14.06
N PRO A 61 -58.55 -22.69 13.63
CA PRO A 61 -58.69 -22.41 12.21
C PRO A 61 -57.39 -22.68 11.45
N ALA A 62 -57.52 -23.28 10.27
CA ALA A 62 -56.45 -23.51 9.32
C ALA A 62 -55.69 -22.20 9.00
N PRO A 63 -54.41 -22.25 8.63
CA PRO A 63 -53.65 -21.06 8.33
C PRO A 63 -54.25 -20.32 7.13
N THR A 64 -54.87 -19.19 7.39
CA THR A 64 -55.30 -18.27 6.35
C THR A 64 -54.05 -17.69 5.68
N THR A 65 -53.89 -17.98 4.42
CA THR A 65 -53.00 -17.21 3.53
C THR A 65 -53.39 -15.73 3.70
N SER A 66 -52.43 -14.93 4.19
CA SER A 66 -52.59 -13.46 4.26
C SER A 66 -52.89 -12.96 2.87
N ALA A 67 -54.13 -12.61 2.62
CA ALA A 67 -54.50 -11.87 1.42
C ALA A 67 -53.79 -10.51 1.45
N VAL A 68 -53.05 -10.22 0.42
CA VAL A 68 -52.49 -8.88 0.16
C VAL A 68 -53.64 -7.88 0.24
N ALA A 69 -53.50 -6.88 1.10
CA ALA A 69 -54.49 -5.83 1.20
C ALA A 69 -54.77 -5.18 -0.17
N PRO A 70 -56.02 -4.93 -0.55
CA PRO A 70 -56.33 -4.34 -1.84
C PRO A 70 -55.66 -2.94 -1.95
N VAL A 71 -55.07 -2.70 -3.13
CA VAL A 71 -54.40 -1.44 -3.47
C VAL A 71 -55.33 -0.30 -3.18
N THR A 72 -54.93 0.59 -2.27
CA THR A 72 -55.57 1.89 -2.07
C THR A 72 -55.65 2.60 -3.42
N ALA A 73 -56.82 3.21 -3.73
CA ALA A 73 -57.07 3.88 -5.01
C ALA A 73 -55.89 4.77 -5.42
N VAL A 74 -55.35 4.51 -6.63
CA VAL A 74 -54.25 5.30 -7.19
C VAL A 74 -54.72 6.75 -7.34
N PRO A 75 -53.97 7.74 -6.85
CA PRO A 75 -54.36 9.14 -6.98
C PRO A 75 -54.55 9.54 -8.47
N GLU A 76 -55.52 10.39 -8.76
CA GLU A 76 -55.78 10.88 -10.10
C GLU A 76 -54.54 11.58 -10.67
N GLY A 77 -54.07 11.18 -11.86
CA GLY A 77 -52.86 11.69 -12.49
C GLY A 77 -51.60 10.84 -12.25
N SER A 78 -51.68 9.77 -11.45
CA SER A 78 -50.56 8.83 -11.24
C SER A 78 -50.53 7.74 -12.32
N THR A 79 -49.36 7.35 -12.76
CA THR A 79 -49.13 6.23 -13.69
C THR A 79 -48.66 4.98 -12.95
N LEU A 80 -49.23 3.82 -13.30
CA LEU A 80 -48.82 2.53 -12.77
C LEU A 80 -47.84 1.88 -13.75
N GLU A 81 -46.60 1.64 -13.30
CA GLU A 81 -45.62 0.91 -14.05
C GLU A 81 -45.36 -0.45 -13.41
N PRO A 82 -45.40 -1.57 -14.20
CA PRO A 82 -45.14 -2.90 -13.66
C PRO A 82 -43.64 -3.09 -13.38
N LEU A 83 -43.28 -3.44 -12.13
CA LEU A 83 -41.93 -3.82 -11.77
C LEU A 83 -41.59 -5.17 -12.38
N ARG A 84 -40.57 -5.20 -13.29
CA ARG A 84 -40.13 -6.42 -13.98
C ARG A 84 -38.64 -6.66 -13.73
N GLY A 85 -38.16 -7.88 -13.98
CA GLY A 85 -36.73 -8.24 -13.88
C GLY A 85 -36.13 -7.94 -12.50
N VAL A 86 -35.10 -7.10 -12.45
CA VAL A 86 -34.39 -6.74 -11.22
C VAL A 86 -35.32 -6.07 -10.19
N GLY A 87 -36.24 -5.21 -10.62
CA GLY A 87 -37.20 -4.54 -9.73
C GLY A 87 -38.12 -5.53 -9.02
N ALA A 88 -38.66 -6.51 -9.74
CA ALA A 88 -39.49 -7.58 -9.15
C ALA A 88 -38.69 -8.47 -8.19
N ALA A 89 -37.42 -8.77 -8.52
CA ALA A 89 -36.51 -9.52 -7.65
C ALA A 89 -36.22 -8.78 -6.33
N ILE A 90 -36.04 -7.46 -6.39
CA ILE A 90 -35.85 -6.62 -5.19
C ILE A 90 -37.08 -6.69 -4.29
N VAL A 91 -38.29 -6.53 -4.82
CA VAL A 91 -39.55 -6.64 -4.05
C VAL A 91 -39.59 -8.00 -3.33
N SER A 92 -39.43 -9.09 -4.09
CA SER A 92 -39.46 -10.46 -3.52
C SER A 92 -38.40 -10.64 -2.41
N ASN A 93 -37.20 -10.12 -2.63
CA ASN A 93 -36.13 -10.20 -1.64
C ASN A 93 -36.45 -9.36 -0.39
N MET A 94 -36.99 -8.16 -0.54
CA MET A 94 -37.38 -7.31 0.60
C MET A 94 -38.50 -7.97 1.41
N GLU A 95 -39.49 -8.55 0.77
CA GLU A 95 -40.55 -9.33 1.45
C GLU A 95 -39.97 -10.50 2.23
N LYS A 96 -39.07 -11.26 1.64
CA LYS A 96 -38.36 -12.36 2.32
C LYS A 96 -37.54 -11.87 3.52
N SER A 97 -36.91 -10.70 3.41
CA SER A 97 -36.12 -10.11 4.49
C SER A 97 -36.93 -9.80 5.76
N LEU A 98 -38.24 -9.57 5.63
CA LEU A 98 -39.15 -9.34 6.77
C LEU A 98 -39.29 -10.57 7.69
N SER A 99 -38.99 -11.77 7.18
CA SER A 99 -39.02 -13.01 7.96
C SER A 99 -37.79 -13.19 8.87
N VAL A 100 -36.78 -12.35 8.75
CA VAL A 100 -35.55 -12.40 9.57
C VAL A 100 -35.69 -11.41 10.73
N PRO A 101 -35.79 -11.86 11.98
CA PRO A 101 -35.78 -10.97 13.15
C PRO A 101 -34.35 -10.45 13.36
N THR A 102 -34.13 -9.19 13.03
CA THR A 102 -32.83 -8.55 13.10
C THR A 102 -32.71 -7.64 14.32
N ALA A 103 -31.46 -7.52 14.83
CA ALA A 103 -31.03 -6.42 15.67
C ALA A 103 -29.84 -5.71 15.04
N THR A 104 -29.58 -4.48 15.44
CA THR A 104 -28.47 -3.68 14.88
C THR A 104 -27.67 -3.04 15.99
N SER A 105 -26.35 -3.17 15.91
CA SER A 105 -25.37 -2.50 16.74
C SER A 105 -24.61 -1.46 15.93
N PHE A 106 -24.14 -0.40 16.58
CA PHE A 106 -23.41 0.70 15.96
C PHE A 106 -22.10 0.94 16.68
N ARG A 107 -21.08 1.35 15.93
CA ARG A 107 -19.81 1.80 16.51
C ARG A 107 -19.15 2.87 15.66
N ASN A 108 -18.77 3.97 16.31
CA ASN A 108 -17.95 5.01 15.71
C ASN A 108 -16.48 4.61 15.82
N VAL A 109 -15.74 4.75 14.72
CA VAL A 109 -14.32 4.44 14.63
C VAL A 109 -13.60 5.69 14.17
N PRO A 110 -12.56 6.15 14.88
CA PRO A 110 -11.69 7.23 14.41
C PRO A 110 -11.05 6.84 13.07
N ALA A 111 -11.15 7.71 12.07
CA ALA A 111 -10.72 7.39 10.71
C ALA A 111 -9.32 7.91 10.35
N ARG A 112 -8.68 8.72 11.21
CA ARG A 112 -7.40 9.36 10.90
C ARG A 112 -6.32 8.36 10.51
N LEU A 113 -6.16 7.27 11.26
CA LEU A 113 -5.15 6.26 10.93
C LEU A 113 -5.43 5.56 9.60
N LEU A 114 -6.71 5.29 9.33
CA LEU A 114 -7.16 4.73 8.06
C LEU A 114 -6.86 5.68 6.88
N GLU A 115 -7.10 6.99 7.04
CA GLU A 115 -6.83 8.00 6.01
C GLU A 115 -5.33 8.08 5.70
N VAL A 116 -4.51 8.19 6.74
CA VAL A 116 -3.05 8.34 6.63
C VAL A 116 -2.42 7.10 5.99
N ASN A 117 -2.68 5.91 6.52
CA ASN A 117 -2.08 4.69 5.94
C ASN A 117 -2.57 4.42 4.52
N ARG A 118 -3.85 4.69 4.22
CA ARG A 118 -4.35 4.61 2.85
C ARG A 118 -3.63 5.60 1.91
N LYS A 119 -3.33 6.82 2.38
CA LYS A 119 -2.56 7.80 1.60
C LYS A 119 -1.17 7.26 1.28
N VAL A 120 -0.41 6.79 2.28
CA VAL A 120 0.91 6.19 2.09
C VAL A 120 0.87 5.02 1.09
N ILE A 121 -0.13 4.12 1.23
CA ILE A 121 -0.33 3.01 0.30
C ILE A 121 -0.55 3.52 -1.13
N ASN A 122 -1.41 4.52 -1.31
CA ASN A 122 -1.78 5.03 -2.63
C ASN A 122 -0.67 5.86 -3.28
N ASP A 123 0.10 6.60 -2.49
CA ASP A 123 1.27 7.32 -2.99
C ASP A 123 2.29 6.32 -3.54
N TYR A 124 2.65 5.28 -2.77
CA TYR A 124 3.52 4.20 -3.24
C TYR A 124 2.97 3.52 -4.51
N ARG A 125 1.70 3.12 -4.52
CA ARG A 125 1.08 2.42 -5.65
C ARG A 125 0.99 3.28 -6.90
N SER A 126 0.71 4.58 -6.75
CA SER A 126 0.66 5.53 -7.88
C SER A 126 2.00 5.67 -8.58
N LEU A 127 3.10 5.68 -7.81
CA LEU A 127 4.46 5.72 -8.34
C LEU A 127 4.84 4.48 -9.15
N HIS A 128 4.20 3.34 -8.84
CA HIS A 128 4.40 2.07 -9.57
C HIS A 128 3.32 1.82 -10.64
N GLY A 129 2.50 2.81 -10.97
CA GLY A 129 1.44 2.68 -11.98
C GLY A 129 0.31 1.72 -11.59
N LEU A 130 0.16 1.39 -10.29
CA LEU A 130 -0.83 0.45 -9.78
C LEU A 130 -2.15 1.13 -9.42
N SER A 131 -3.25 0.38 -9.44
CA SER A 131 -4.58 0.88 -9.05
C SER A 131 -4.62 1.34 -7.59
N LYS A 132 -5.43 2.37 -7.30
CA LYS A 132 -5.58 2.92 -5.94
C LYS A 132 -6.41 2.01 -5.04
N VAL A 133 -6.04 1.94 -3.77
CA VAL A 133 -6.80 1.30 -2.71
C VAL A 133 -7.86 2.27 -2.18
N SER A 134 -9.12 1.83 -2.14
CA SER A 134 -10.23 2.60 -1.57
C SER A 134 -10.37 2.35 -0.05
N PHE A 135 -11.08 3.23 0.64
CA PHE A 135 -11.49 3.00 2.04
C PHE A 135 -12.26 1.69 2.19
N THR A 136 -13.15 1.40 1.24
CA THR A 136 -13.97 0.18 1.26
C THR A 136 -13.12 -1.08 1.25
N HIS A 137 -11.99 -1.12 0.50
CA HIS A 137 -11.09 -2.27 0.48
C HIS A 137 -10.52 -2.57 1.86
N ILE A 138 -10.01 -1.54 2.56
CA ILE A 138 -9.39 -1.70 3.89
C ILE A 138 -10.45 -2.05 4.94
N ILE A 139 -11.61 -1.37 4.93
CA ILE A 139 -12.69 -1.63 5.89
C ILE A 139 -13.28 -3.02 5.67
N ALA A 140 -13.53 -3.43 4.42
CA ALA A 140 -14.06 -4.75 4.10
C ALA A 140 -13.08 -5.86 4.53
N HIS A 141 -11.78 -5.67 4.31
CA HIS A 141 -10.77 -6.62 4.80
C HIS A 141 -10.73 -6.68 6.33
N ALA A 142 -10.88 -5.53 7.04
CA ALA A 142 -10.98 -5.51 8.49
C ALA A 142 -12.23 -6.25 9.00
N ILE A 143 -13.37 -6.13 8.30
CA ILE A 143 -14.60 -6.86 8.61
C ILE A 143 -14.37 -8.37 8.47
N VAL A 144 -13.78 -8.82 7.36
CA VAL A 144 -13.47 -10.24 7.13
C VAL A 144 -12.54 -10.77 8.21
N ARG A 145 -11.47 -10.06 8.53
CA ARG A 145 -10.52 -10.43 9.59
C ARG A 145 -11.19 -10.48 10.96
N ALA A 146 -12.05 -9.50 11.29
CA ALA A 146 -12.76 -9.49 12.56
C ALA A 146 -13.70 -10.71 12.73
N ILE A 147 -14.36 -11.14 11.66
CA ILE A 147 -15.19 -12.33 11.67
C ILE A 147 -14.34 -13.58 11.87
N SER A 148 -13.26 -13.72 11.09
CA SER A 148 -12.42 -14.93 11.13
C SER A 148 -11.68 -15.07 12.45
N ASP A 149 -11.10 -13.99 12.96
CA ASP A 149 -10.18 -14.04 14.09
C ASP A 149 -10.89 -13.98 15.46
N ALA A 150 -12.05 -13.29 15.53
CA ALA A 150 -12.66 -12.99 16.82
C ALA A 150 -14.08 -13.54 16.99
N VAL A 151 -14.94 -13.46 15.97
CA VAL A 151 -16.36 -13.82 16.11
C VAL A 151 -16.84 -14.64 14.89
N PRO A 152 -16.38 -15.88 14.73
CA PRO A 152 -16.73 -16.72 13.58
C PRO A 152 -18.23 -16.96 13.41
N ASN A 153 -19.02 -16.80 14.50
CA ASN A 153 -20.46 -17.00 14.45
C ASN A 153 -21.16 -16.02 13.50
N MET A 154 -20.56 -14.84 13.25
CA MET A 154 -21.14 -13.83 12.35
C MET A 154 -21.30 -14.31 10.90
N ARG A 155 -20.59 -15.35 10.46
CA ARG A 155 -20.71 -15.95 9.11
C ARG A 155 -21.70 -17.10 9.02
N ASN A 156 -22.30 -17.52 10.16
CA ASN A 156 -23.26 -18.62 10.20
C ASN A 156 -24.65 -18.17 9.76
N ALA A 157 -25.50 -19.13 9.39
CA ALA A 157 -26.83 -18.85 8.91
C ALA A 157 -27.89 -19.66 9.68
N TYR A 158 -29.10 -19.14 9.73
CA TYR A 158 -30.26 -19.86 10.23
C TYR A 158 -30.91 -20.63 9.10
N ALA A 159 -31.28 -21.86 9.37
CA ALA A 159 -32.07 -22.70 8.48
C ALA A 159 -33.17 -23.46 9.26
N VAL A 160 -34.13 -23.97 8.53
CA VAL A 160 -35.15 -24.89 9.04
C VAL A 160 -34.97 -26.23 8.37
N ALA A 161 -34.85 -27.30 9.15
CA ALA A 161 -34.74 -28.65 8.62
C ALA A 161 -36.05 -29.12 7.99
N ALA A 162 -36.00 -30.22 7.24
CA ALA A 162 -37.19 -30.80 6.60
C ALA A 162 -38.31 -31.23 7.60
N ASP A 163 -37.92 -31.46 8.86
CA ASP A 163 -38.85 -31.79 9.97
C ASP A 163 -39.39 -30.53 10.68
N GLY A 164 -39.10 -29.32 10.14
CA GLY A 164 -39.54 -28.04 10.70
C GLY A 164 -38.70 -27.51 11.87
N LYS A 165 -37.62 -28.20 12.29
CA LYS A 165 -36.81 -27.75 13.42
C LYS A 165 -35.79 -26.70 13.03
N PRO A 166 -35.53 -25.70 13.90
CA PRO A 166 -34.53 -24.70 13.70
C PRO A 166 -33.11 -25.30 13.71
N GLN A 167 -32.25 -24.87 12.79
CA GLN A 167 -30.87 -25.31 12.68
C GLN A 167 -29.91 -24.16 12.47
N LEU A 168 -28.69 -24.31 12.98
CA LEU A 168 -27.56 -23.43 12.71
C LEU A 168 -26.70 -24.03 11.59
N VAL A 169 -26.59 -23.32 10.48
CA VAL A 169 -25.65 -23.66 9.38
C VAL A 169 -24.31 -23.03 9.69
N ARG A 170 -23.30 -23.87 9.93
CA ARG A 170 -21.92 -23.42 10.16
C ARG A 170 -21.18 -23.33 8.84
N ASN A 171 -20.87 -22.11 8.43
CA ASN A 171 -20.09 -21.85 7.22
C ASN A 171 -18.59 -21.89 7.52
N PRO A 172 -17.77 -22.64 6.75
CA PRO A 172 -16.33 -22.75 6.99
C PRO A 172 -15.60 -21.44 6.65
N HIS A 173 -16.06 -20.72 5.65
CA HIS A 173 -15.42 -19.51 5.12
C HIS A 173 -16.34 -18.30 5.14
N VAL A 174 -15.74 -17.10 5.04
CA VAL A 174 -16.44 -15.82 4.88
C VAL A 174 -16.63 -15.55 3.39
N ASN A 175 -17.87 -15.59 2.93
CA ASN A 175 -18.27 -15.24 1.56
C ASN A 175 -18.96 -13.88 1.58
N VAL A 176 -18.32 -12.87 1.03
CA VAL A 176 -18.75 -11.48 1.16
C VAL A 176 -19.59 -11.03 -0.03
N GLY A 177 -20.87 -10.77 0.18
CA GLY A 177 -21.71 -10.03 -0.77
C GLY A 177 -21.34 -8.54 -0.75
N LEU A 178 -20.91 -8.01 -1.88
CA LEU A 178 -20.52 -6.60 -2.02
C LEU A 178 -21.67 -5.84 -2.67
N ALA A 179 -22.34 -4.95 -1.93
CA ALA A 179 -23.38 -4.09 -2.48
C ALA A 179 -22.76 -3.00 -3.35
N VAL A 180 -22.86 -3.16 -4.68
CA VAL A 180 -22.36 -2.21 -5.67
C VAL A 180 -23.51 -1.49 -6.33
N ASP A 181 -23.51 -0.17 -6.25
CA ASP A 181 -24.48 0.69 -6.91
C ASP A 181 -23.99 1.03 -8.33
N VAL A 182 -24.82 0.73 -9.31
CA VAL A 182 -24.53 0.91 -10.75
C VAL A 182 -25.43 1.97 -11.32
N ASP A 183 -24.84 3.04 -11.83
CA ASP A 183 -25.54 4.02 -12.65
C ASP A 183 -25.74 3.46 -14.06
N LYS A 184 -26.99 3.42 -14.53
CA LYS A 184 -27.34 2.90 -15.87
C LYS A 184 -27.21 3.93 -16.98
N GLY A 185 -26.88 5.19 -16.65
CA GLY A 185 -26.73 6.26 -17.63
C GLY A 185 -28.06 6.87 -18.14
N ASP A 186 -29.20 6.32 -17.71
CA ASP A 186 -30.54 6.81 -18.01
C ASP A 186 -31.17 7.58 -16.83
N GLY A 187 -30.37 7.90 -15.82
CA GLY A 187 -30.80 8.50 -14.55
C GLY A 187 -31.34 7.47 -13.55
N THR A 188 -31.42 6.19 -13.91
CA THR A 188 -31.79 5.11 -12.99
C THR A 188 -30.55 4.43 -12.40
N ARG A 189 -30.67 3.95 -11.16
CA ARG A 189 -29.60 3.20 -10.48
C ARG A 189 -30.05 1.77 -10.22
N ALA A 190 -29.09 0.85 -10.27
CA ALA A 190 -29.33 -0.54 -9.91
C ALA A 190 -28.33 -0.99 -8.85
N LEU A 191 -28.83 -1.61 -7.78
CA LEU A 191 -28.00 -2.26 -6.78
C LEU A 191 -27.79 -3.73 -7.17
N VAL A 192 -26.53 -4.12 -7.28
CA VAL A 192 -26.12 -5.52 -7.46
C VAL A 192 -25.24 -5.97 -6.30
N VAL A 193 -25.36 -7.24 -5.91
CA VAL A 193 -24.61 -7.78 -4.75
C VAL A 193 -23.85 -9.04 -5.17
N PRO A 194 -22.79 -8.91 -5.97
CA PRO A 194 -21.92 -10.03 -6.28
C PRO A 194 -21.15 -10.50 -5.05
N VAL A 195 -20.67 -11.75 -5.09
CA VAL A 195 -20.07 -12.45 -3.94
C VAL A 195 -18.58 -12.69 -4.16
N LEU A 196 -17.77 -12.26 -3.21
CA LEU A 196 -16.37 -12.63 -3.08
C LEU A 196 -16.27 -13.87 -2.19
N MET A 197 -15.90 -14.99 -2.81
CA MET A 197 -15.85 -16.28 -2.14
C MET A 197 -14.57 -16.44 -1.31
N ASN A 198 -14.66 -17.11 -0.15
CA ASN A 198 -13.54 -17.47 0.71
C ASN A 198 -12.61 -16.28 1.05
N ALA A 199 -13.21 -15.13 1.31
CA ALA A 199 -12.47 -13.87 1.52
C ALA A 199 -11.46 -13.93 2.68
N ASP A 200 -11.74 -14.79 3.66
CA ASP A 200 -10.90 -15.04 4.85
C ASP A 200 -9.59 -15.79 4.55
N THR A 201 -9.48 -16.46 3.41
CA THR A 201 -8.26 -17.16 2.99
C THR A 201 -7.29 -16.29 2.21
N LEU A 202 -7.72 -15.08 1.82
CA LEU A 202 -6.94 -14.19 0.96
C LEU A 202 -6.05 -13.26 1.78
N SER A 203 -4.81 -13.06 1.31
CA SER A 203 -3.99 -11.92 1.72
C SER A 203 -4.65 -10.61 1.27
N PHE A 204 -4.23 -9.46 1.80
CA PHE A 204 -4.82 -8.19 1.36
C PHE A 204 -4.62 -7.93 -0.14
N ALA A 205 -3.46 -8.27 -0.70
CA ALA A 205 -3.22 -8.15 -2.14
C ALA A 205 -4.17 -9.05 -2.95
N GLY A 206 -4.34 -10.31 -2.53
CA GLY A 206 -5.29 -11.24 -3.16
C GLY A 206 -6.73 -10.76 -3.04
N PHE A 207 -7.11 -10.23 -1.88
CA PHE A 207 -8.43 -9.65 -1.64
C PHE A 207 -8.68 -8.44 -2.57
N LEU A 208 -7.70 -7.54 -2.72
CA LEU A 208 -7.78 -6.38 -3.60
C LEU A 208 -8.00 -6.79 -5.05
N VAL A 209 -7.22 -7.76 -5.55
CA VAL A 209 -7.36 -8.27 -6.93
C VAL A 209 -8.74 -8.88 -7.16
N ALA A 210 -9.21 -9.72 -6.24
CA ALA A 210 -10.53 -10.37 -6.34
C ALA A 210 -11.68 -9.35 -6.27
N TYR A 211 -11.55 -8.34 -5.41
CA TYR A 211 -12.51 -7.25 -5.30
C TYR A 211 -12.57 -6.42 -6.59
N ASP A 212 -11.42 -5.98 -7.11
CA ASP A 212 -11.33 -5.17 -8.34
C ASP A 212 -11.86 -5.96 -9.55
N GLU A 213 -11.64 -7.27 -9.59
CA GLU A 213 -12.21 -8.13 -10.65
C GLU A 213 -13.74 -8.15 -10.60
N ILE A 214 -14.34 -8.29 -9.44
CA ILE A 214 -15.80 -8.22 -9.25
C ILE A 214 -16.33 -6.88 -9.73
N VAL A 215 -15.72 -5.78 -9.29
CA VAL A 215 -16.13 -4.41 -9.70
C VAL A 215 -15.99 -4.23 -11.22
N ARG A 216 -14.95 -4.78 -11.82
CA ARG A 216 -14.75 -4.76 -13.29
C ARG A 216 -15.84 -5.53 -14.01
N LYS A 217 -16.22 -6.74 -13.53
CA LYS A 217 -17.34 -7.52 -14.08
C LYS A 217 -18.66 -6.76 -13.99
N VAL A 218 -18.91 -6.10 -12.84
CA VAL A 218 -20.08 -5.23 -12.65
C VAL A 218 -20.13 -4.13 -13.69
N LYS A 219 -19.05 -3.35 -13.83
CA LYS A 219 -18.97 -2.23 -14.80
C LYS A 219 -19.09 -2.68 -16.25
N ALA A 220 -18.59 -3.88 -16.55
CA ALA A 220 -18.66 -4.47 -17.90
C ALA A 220 -19.98 -5.18 -18.16
N ASN A 221 -20.91 -5.23 -17.20
CA ASN A 221 -22.16 -6.01 -17.24
C ASN A 221 -21.94 -7.50 -17.60
N LYS A 222 -20.87 -8.10 -17.04
CA LYS A 222 -20.43 -9.49 -17.29
C LYS A 222 -20.64 -10.42 -16.10
N LEU A 223 -21.53 -10.06 -15.16
CA LEU A 223 -21.86 -10.91 -14.03
C LEU A 223 -22.70 -12.12 -14.51
N THR A 224 -22.39 -13.28 -13.93
CA THR A 224 -23.13 -14.54 -14.12
C THR A 224 -23.99 -14.86 -12.89
N ILE A 225 -24.92 -15.80 -13.01
CA ILE A 225 -25.77 -16.24 -11.89
C ILE A 225 -24.89 -16.76 -10.74
N ALA A 226 -23.77 -17.42 -11.03
CA ALA A 226 -22.84 -17.93 -10.01
C ALA A 226 -22.20 -16.81 -9.19
N ASP A 227 -21.98 -15.62 -9.75
CA ASP A 227 -21.39 -14.50 -9.04
C ASP A 227 -22.32 -13.92 -7.94
N PHE A 228 -23.58 -14.33 -7.86
CA PHE A 228 -24.55 -13.87 -6.86
C PHE A 228 -24.87 -14.90 -5.78
N GLN A 229 -24.23 -16.08 -5.80
CA GLN A 229 -24.59 -17.20 -4.92
C GLN A 229 -23.59 -17.37 -3.77
N GLY A 230 -24.07 -17.84 -2.62
CA GLY A 230 -23.23 -18.27 -1.51
C GLY A 230 -22.80 -17.20 -0.52
N ALA A 231 -23.32 -15.96 -0.61
CA ALA A 231 -23.04 -14.92 0.38
C ALA A 231 -23.57 -15.31 1.77
N ASN A 232 -22.73 -15.25 2.78
CA ASN A 232 -23.11 -15.43 4.19
C ASN A 232 -22.89 -14.16 5.03
N VAL A 233 -22.15 -13.20 4.51
CA VAL A 233 -21.93 -11.85 5.04
C VAL A 233 -22.15 -10.86 3.91
N SER A 234 -22.78 -9.72 4.16
CA SER A 234 -22.89 -8.63 3.16
C SER A 234 -22.28 -7.35 3.68
N ILE A 235 -21.71 -6.56 2.78
CA ILE A 235 -21.18 -5.21 3.07
C ILE A 235 -21.84 -4.21 2.12
N THR A 236 -22.37 -3.13 2.69
CA THR A 236 -22.90 -1.98 1.96
C THR A 236 -22.21 -0.71 2.42
N ASN A 237 -21.84 0.17 1.48
CA ASN A 237 -21.15 1.42 1.78
C ASN A 237 -21.93 2.63 1.24
N PRO A 238 -23.03 3.05 1.89
CA PRO A 238 -23.75 4.27 1.53
C PRO A 238 -22.99 5.55 1.93
N GLY A 239 -21.90 5.43 2.68
CA GLY A 239 -21.05 6.57 3.06
C GLY A 239 -20.41 7.29 1.88
N THR A 240 -20.25 6.64 0.74
CA THR A 240 -19.74 7.26 -0.49
C THR A 240 -20.64 8.37 -1.06
N ILE A 241 -21.92 8.39 -0.68
CA ILE A 241 -22.89 9.43 -1.04
C ILE A 241 -23.30 10.30 0.17
N GLY A 242 -22.50 10.27 1.25
CA GLY A 242 -22.68 11.11 2.42
C GLY A 242 -23.61 10.55 3.51
N THR A 243 -24.10 9.32 3.40
CA THR A 243 -24.92 8.71 4.45
C THR A 243 -24.07 8.40 5.68
N VAL A 244 -24.38 9.00 6.82
CA VAL A 244 -23.59 8.84 8.06
C VAL A 244 -23.71 7.43 8.62
N GLN A 245 -24.93 6.86 8.60
CA GLN A 245 -25.19 5.47 9.03
C GLN A 245 -26.46 4.93 8.38
N SER A 246 -26.54 3.63 8.25
CA SER A 246 -27.70 2.94 7.69
C SER A 246 -28.02 1.66 8.48
N VAL A 247 -29.27 1.25 8.45
CA VAL A 247 -29.75 -0.04 8.98
C VAL A 247 -30.24 -0.88 7.79
N PRO A 248 -29.31 -1.57 7.09
CA PRO A 248 -29.68 -2.35 5.91
C PRO A 248 -30.48 -3.59 6.28
N ARG A 249 -31.31 -4.06 5.34
CA ARG A 249 -32.08 -5.28 5.50
C ARG A 249 -31.20 -6.51 5.31
N LEU A 250 -31.27 -7.46 6.23
CA LEU A 250 -30.58 -8.74 6.18
C LEU A 250 -31.39 -9.75 5.36
N MET A 251 -30.73 -10.40 4.43
CA MET A 251 -31.34 -11.43 3.60
C MET A 251 -31.33 -12.79 4.33
N PRO A 252 -32.36 -13.64 4.15
CA PRO A 252 -32.34 -15.01 4.64
C PRO A 252 -31.09 -15.75 4.17
N GLY A 253 -30.49 -16.56 5.05
CA GLY A 253 -29.28 -17.31 4.74
C GLY A 253 -27.97 -16.55 5.00
N GLN A 254 -28.03 -15.34 5.48
CA GLN A 254 -26.87 -14.54 5.91
C GLN A 254 -26.88 -14.34 7.43
N GLY A 255 -25.68 -14.33 8.04
CA GLY A 255 -25.54 -14.02 9.47
C GLY A 255 -25.58 -12.53 9.76
N VAL A 256 -24.93 -11.73 8.95
CA VAL A 256 -24.76 -10.29 9.16
C VAL A 256 -24.69 -9.50 7.85
N ILE A 257 -25.22 -8.30 7.87
CA ILE A 257 -24.94 -7.24 6.89
C ILE A 257 -24.32 -6.04 7.60
N VAL A 258 -23.18 -5.59 7.09
CA VAL A 258 -22.41 -4.47 7.66
C VAL A 258 -22.60 -3.24 6.80
N GLY A 259 -23.07 -2.15 7.42
CA GLY A 259 -23.14 -0.83 6.79
C GLY A 259 -21.93 0.02 7.15
N VAL A 260 -21.36 0.68 6.15
CA VAL A 260 -20.25 1.62 6.32
C VAL A 260 -20.74 3.02 6.04
N GLY A 261 -20.67 3.90 7.02
CA GLY A 261 -21.07 5.30 6.91
C GLY A 261 -20.00 6.18 6.24
N SER A 262 -20.34 7.46 6.05
CA SER A 262 -19.40 8.47 5.56
C SER A 262 -18.27 8.70 6.56
N ILE A 263 -17.11 9.07 6.02
CA ILE A 263 -15.95 9.49 6.80
C ILE A 263 -15.99 11.02 6.86
N ASP A 264 -16.33 11.56 8.02
CA ASP A 264 -16.42 12.99 8.24
C ASP A 264 -16.21 13.35 9.71
N TYR A 265 -15.99 14.64 9.99
CA TYR A 265 -16.00 15.13 11.36
C TYR A 265 -17.37 14.92 12.02
N PRO A 266 -17.42 14.65 13.34
CA PRO A 266 -18.68 14.70 14.09
C PRO A 266 -19.43 16.02 13.85
N ALA A 267 -20.74 15.99 13.87
CA ALA A 267 -21.59 17.15 13.50
C ALA A 267 -21.24 18.42 14.28
N GLU A 268 -20.79 18.27 15.52
CA GLU A 268 -20.39 19.35 16.43
C GLU A 268 -19.14 20.10 15.95
N PHE A 269 -18.35 19.50 15.05
CA PHE A 269 -17.07 20.05 14.58
C PHE A 269 -17.07 20.43 13.09
N GLN A 270 -18.14 20.14 12.34
CA GLN A 270 -18.19 20.36 10.89
C GLN A 270 -18.06 21.83 10.47
N GLY A 271 -18.34 22.78 11.37
CA GLY A 271 -18.14 24.21 11.12
C GLY A 271 -16.77 24.75 11.53
N SER A 272 -15.88 23.90 12.04
CA SER A 272 -14.56 24.31 12.54
C SER A 272 -13.49 24.21 11.45
N ASP A 273 -12.47 25.06 11.55
CA ASP A 273 -11.28 24.98 10.68
C ASP A 273 -10.54 23.64 10.89
N PRO A 274 -10.27 22.87 9.83
CA PRO A 274 -9.59 21.58 9.94
C PRO A 274 -8.20 21.65 10.63
N ALA A 275 -7.44 22.73 10.45
CA ALA A 275 -6.14 22.91 11.10
C ALA A 275 -6.28 23.04 12.63
N ASN A 276 -7.34 23.74 13.08
CA ASN A 276 -7.64 23.84 14.51
C ASN A 276 -8.08 22.49 15.08
N LEU A 277 -8.90 21.74 14.35
CA LEU A 277 -9.33 20.40 14.78
C LEU A 277 -8.14 19.43 14.87
N ASN A 278 -7.23 19.50 13.92
CA ASN A 278 -5.99 18.72 13.96
C ASN A 278 -5.12 19.10 15.17
N ALA A 279 -4.99 20.39 15.45
CA ALA A 279 -4.24 20.86 16.62
C ALA A 279 -4.87 20.44 17.97
N LEU A 280 -6.18 20.18 17.97
CA LEU A 280 -6.94 19.67 19.11
C LEU A 280 -6.99 18.13 19.17
N GLY A 281 -6.39 17.43 18.21
CA GLY A 281 -6.43 15.96 18.14
C GLY A 281 -7.82 15.41 17.75
N VAL A 282 -8.67 16.20 17.11
CA VAL A 282 -9.99 15.76 16.67
C VAL A 282 -9.89 15.01 15.34
N SER A 283 -10.32 13.76 15.34
CA SER A 283 -10.34 12.89 14.15
C SER A 283 -11.69 12.89 13.47
N LYS A 284 -11.72 12.73 12.15
CA LYS A 284 -12.92 12.25 11.47
C LYS A 284 -13.29 10.87 11.99
N VAL A 285 -14.56 10.52 11.86
CA VAL A 285 -15.09 9.22 12.27
C VAL A 285 -15.82 8.54 11.13
N VAL A 286 -15.86 7.22 11.18
CA VAL A 286 -16.72 6.39 10.36
C VAL A 286 -17.63 5.57 11.26
N THR A 287 -18.94 5.58 10.98
CA THR A 287 -19.88 4.72 11.70
C THR A 287 -20.00 3.39 10.98
N VAL A 288 -19.72 2.31 11.69
CA VAL A 288 -19.90 0.94 11.20
C VAL A 288 -21.12 0.35 11.90
N THR A 289 -22.05 -0.18 11.12
CA THR A 289 -23.27 -0.82 11.63
C THR A 289 -23.25 -2.31 11.36
N SER A 290 -23.71 -3.10 12.31
CA SER A 290 -23.85 -4.55 12.21
C SER A 290 -25.32 -4.92 12.41
N THR A 291 -26.01 -5.26 11.32
CA THR A 291 -27.38 -5.80 11.36
C THR A 291 -27.31 -7.30 11.19
N TYR A 292 -27.78 -8.05 12.16
CA TYR A 292 -27.56 -9.50 12.25
C TYR A 292 -28.85 -10.27 12.55
N ASP A 293 -28.85 -11.56 12.23
CA ASP A 293 -29.95 -12.49 12.55
C ASP A 293 -29.93 -12.81 14.05
N HIS A 294 -30.88 -12.23 14.79
CA HIS A 294 -30.91 -12.33 16.26
C HIS A 294 -31.37 -13.72 16.76
N ARG A 295 -31.72 -14.61 15.86
CA ARG A 295 -31.99 -16.04 16.20
C ARG A 295 -30.71 -16.82 16.52
N ILE A 296 -29.59 -16.42 15.91
CA ILE A 296 -28.31 -17.14 15.97
C ILE A 296 -27.13 -16.31 16.46
N ILE A 297 -27.24 -14.99 16.40
CA ILE A 297 -26.19 -14.06 16.84
C ILE A 297 -26.74 -13.19 17.97
N GLN A 298 -26.00 -13.10 19.07
CA GLN A 298 -26.37 -12.31 20.23
C GLN A 298 -25.77 -10.90 20.16
N GLY A 299 -26.39 -9.96 20.89
CA GLY A 299 -25.90 -8.56 20.95
C GLY A 299 -24.45 -8.42 21.40
N ALA A 300 -24.03 -9.28 22.35
CA ALA A 300 -22.63 -9.33 22.80
C ALA A 300 -21.66 -9.72 21.68
N GLU A 301 -22.02 -10.69 20.83
CA GLU A 301 -21.20 -11.13 19.70
C GLU A 301 -21.07 -10.01 18.67
N SER A 302 -22.16 -9.32 18.32
CA SER A 302 -22.15 -8.15 17.45
C SER A 302 -21.31 -7.01 18.04
N GLY A 303 -21.38 -6.77 19.35
CA GLY A 303 -20.54 -5.80 20.04
C GLY A 303 -19.06 -6.15 20.00
N LEU A 304 -18.69 -7.40 20.23
CA LEU A 304 -17.30 -7.91 20.13
C LEU A 304 -16.78 -7.83 18.68
N PHE A 305 -17.61 -8.18 17.71
CA PHE A 305 -17.28 -8.04 16.29
C PHE A 305 -16.94 -6.58 15.93
N LEU A 306 -17.82 -5.63 16.26
CA LEU A 306 -17.57 -4.22 16.00
C LEU A 306 -16.37 -3.67 16.78
N LYS A 307 -16.13 -4.17 18.01
CA LYS A 307 -14.92 -3.87 18.78
C LYS A 307 -13.68 -4.34 18.04
N ARG A 308 -13.67 -5.55 17.49
CA ARG A 308 -12.54 -6.08 16.72
C ARG A 308 -12.29 -5.27 15.44
N VAL A 309 -13.34 -4.90 14.69
CA VAL A 309 -13.20 -4.02 13.52
C VAL A 309 -12.55 -2.68 13.92
N HIS A 310 -13.00 -2.08 15.02
CA HIS A 310 -12.43 -0.85 15.54
C HIS A 310 -10.93 -1.00 15.89
N GLU A 311 -10.56 -2.07 16.61
CA GLU A 311 -9.18 -2.36 16.98
C GLU A 311 -8.27 -2.54 15.75
N LEU A 312 -8.74 -3.27 14.74
CA LEU A 312 -8.00 -3.46 13.49
C LEU A 312 -7.81 -2.13 12.74
N LEU A 313 -8.85 -1.33 12.61
CA LEU A 313 -8.76 -0.02 11.93
C LEU A 313 -7.88 0.99 12.70
N LEU A 314 -7.67 0.81 14.00
CA LEU A 314 -6.68 1.53 14.81
C LEU A 314 -5.30 0.83 14.87
N GLY A 315 -5.05 -0.14 13.97
CA GLY A 315 -3.73 -0.75 13.79
C GLY A 315 -3.40 -1.90 14.75
N SER A 316 -4.32 -2.27 15.65
CA SER A 316 -4.11 -3.40 16.54
C SER A 316 -3.92 -4.70 15.75
N HIS A 317 -3.28 -5.69 16.40
CA HIS A 317 -3.02 -7.02 15.83
C HIS A 317 -2.19 -7.01 14.53
N GLY A 318 -1.36 -5.97 14.33
CA GLY A 318 -0.50 -5.86 13.16
C GLY A 318 -1.24 -5.66 11.83
N PHE A 319 -2.48 -5.15 11.87
CA PHE A 319 -3.36 -5.09 10.70
C PHE A 319 -2.76 -4.34 9.52
N TYR A 320 -2.22 -3.14 9.75
CA TYR A 320 -1.57 -2.39 8.66
C TYR A 320 -0.21 -2.96 8.28
N ASN A 321 0.52 -3.57 9.22
CA ASN A 321 1.78 -4.27 8.92
C ASN A 321 1.55 -5.43 7.94
N ASP A 322 0.46 -6.18 8.12
CA ASP A 322 0.09 -7.27 7.21
C ASP A 322 -0.33 -6.73 5.83
N ILE A 323 -1.05 -5.60 5.78
CA ILE A 323 -1.43 -4.93 4.53
C ILE A 323 -0.18 -4.47 3.77
N PHE A 324 0.73 -3.73 4.45
CA PHE A 324 1.95 -3.22 3.83
C PHE A 324 2.84 -4.35 3.33
N ARG A 325 3.02 -5.41 4.13
CA ARG A 325 3.78 -6.60 3.72
C ARG A 325 3.13 -7.29 2.52
N SER A 326 1.81 -7.44 2.51
CA SER A 326 1.08 -8.07 1.40
C SER A 326 1.15 -7.28 0.10
N LEU A 327 1.29 -5.96 0.18
CA LEU A 327 1.46 -5.06 -0.96
C LEU A 327 2.92 -4.77 -1.30
N GLU A 328 3.87 -5.41 -0.61
CA GLU A 328 5.31 -5.24 -0.78
C GLU A 328 5.79 -3.79 -0.60
N ILE A 329 5.09 -3.03 0.27
CA ILE A 329 5.45 -1.65 0.57
C ILE A 329 6.61 -1.65 1.57
N PRO A 330 7.78 -1.04 1.24
CA PRO A 330 8.97 -1.12 2.07
C PRO A 330 8.94 -0.22 3.30
N TYR A 331 7.86 0.55 3.49
CA TYR A 331 7.70 1.48 4.62
C TYR A 331 7.00 0.83 5.80
N GLN A 332 7.22 1.37 7.00
CA GLN A 332 6.36 1.07 8.14
C GLN A 332 5.02 1.81 7.99
N PRO A 333 3.90 1.16 8.34
CA PRO A 333 2.66 1.89 8.51
C PRO A 333 2.78 2.89 9.66
N VAL A 334 2.05 4.00 9.55
CA VAL A 334 1.90 4.92 10.67
C VAL A 334 1.10 4.23 11.77
N GLU A 335 1.52 4.39 13.01
CA GLU A 335 0.84 3.79 14.17
C GLU A 335 -0.11 4.78 14.85
N TRP A 336 -1.16 4.25 15.48
CA TRP A 336 -2.05 5.04 16.29
C TRP A 336 -1.34 5.47 17.58
N SER A 337 -1.45 6.75 17.89
CA SER A 337 -0.98 7.33 19.15
C SER A 337 -2.04 8.27 19.69
N SER A 338 -2.19 8.30 21.01
CA SER A 338 -2.99 9.33 21.65
C SER A 338 -2.29 10.68 21.52
N ASP A 339 -3.04 11.74 21.26
CA ASP A 339 -2.47 13.09 21.31
C ASP A 339 -2.07 13.41 22.76
N ALA A 340 -0.85 13.89 22.92
CA ALA A 340 -0.34 14.37 24.20
C ALA A 340 -0.35 15.90 24.17
N SER A 341 -1.07 16.52 25.10
CA SER A 341 -0.99 17.96 25.30
C SER A 341 0.20 18.28 26.23
N PRO A 342 1.33 18.74 25.69
CA PRO A 342 2.48 19.07 26.52
C PRO A 342 2.21 20.35 27.33
N MET A 343 2.67 20.38 28.58
CA MET A 343 2.56 21.56 29.44
C MET A 343 3.36 22.75 28.89
N ASN A 344 4.43 22.48 28.11
CA ASN A 344 5.26 23.50 27.45
C ASN A 344 5.24 23.26 25.92
N ARG A 345 4.31 23.92 25.24
CA ARG A 345 4.09 23.75 23.80
C ARG A 345 5.26 24.24 22.93
N GLU A 346 5.93 25.32 23.33
CA GLU A 346 7.04 25.90 22.57
C GLU A 346 8.27 24.99 22.60
N GLU A 347 8.65 24.52 23.77
CA GLU A 347 9.77 23.60 23.95
C GLU A 347 9.56 22.31 23.16
N THR A 348 8.36 21.73 23.25
CA THR A 348 7.97 20.54 22.48
C THR A 348 8.06 20.77 20.97
N MET A 349 7.66 21.96 20.48
CA MET A 349 7.77 22.27 19.05
C MET A 349 9.22 22.44 18.60
N MET A 350 10.09 23.01 19.42
CA MET A 350 11.53 23.08 19.15
C MET A 350 12.16 21.68 19.11
N GLU A 351 11.84 20.83 20.08
CA GLU A 351 12.31 19.44 20.11
C GLU A 351 11.88 18.69 18.85
N LYS A 352 10.60 18.78 18.48
CA LYS A 352 10.08 18.14 17.24
C LYS A 352 10.75 18.69 15.98
N GLN A 353 11.02 20.00 15.91
CA GLN A 353 11.77 20.58 14.80
C GLN A 353 13.19 19.99 14.68
N MET A 354 13.89 19.79 15.80
CA MET A 354 15.19 19.13 15.80
C MET A 354 15.10 17.67 15.33
N GLN A 355 14.07 16.97 15.76
CA GLN A 355 13.82 15.59 15.33
C GLN A 355 13.51 15.49 13.83
N VAL A 356 12.70 16.41 13.30
CA VAL A 356 12.44 16.48 11.85
C VAL A 356 13.73 16.77 11.07
N SER A 357 14.57 17.69 11.53
CA SER A 357 15.88 17.94 10.90
C SER A 357 16.79 16.71 10.92
N THR A 358 16.76 15.93 12.01
CA THR A 358 17.48 14.67 12.12
C THR A 358 16.90 13.62 11.14
N LEU A 359 15.58 13.53 11.05
CA LEU A 359 14.88 12.62 10.13
C LEU A 359 15.24 12.90 8.65
N VAL A 360 15.30 14.19 8.25
CA VAL A 360 15.77 14.60 6.90
C VAL A 360 17.19 14.08 6.66
N ARG A 361 18.09 14.34 7.61
CA ARG A 361 19.49 13.88 7.49
C ARG A 361 19.58 12.36 7.37
N VAL A 362 18.81 11.63 8.15
CA VAL A 362 18.85 10.15 8.12
C VAL A 362 18.33 9.60 6.80
N HIS A 363 17.28 10.19 6.21
CA HIS A 363 16.84 9.80 4.87
C HIS A 363 17.94 10.02 3.83
N ARG A 364 18.66 11.16 3.88
CA ARG A 364 19.80 11.43 2.98
C ARG A 364 20.96 10.43 3.15
N VAL A 365 21.18 9.92 4.37
CA VAL A 365 22.29 9.00 4.66
C VAL A 365 21.89 7.53 4.46
N ARG A 366 20.65 7.14 4.80
CA ARG A 366 20.21 5.74 4.91
C ARG A 366 18.98 5.39 4.08
N GLY A 367 18.37 6.34 3.39
CA GLY A 367 17.17 6.08 2.59
C GLY A 367 17.37 4.99 1.54
N HIS A 368 18.56 4.93 0.93
CA HIS A 368 18.93 3.90 -0.04
C HIS A 368 18.85 2.46 0.48
N LEU A 369 18.93 2.25 1.82
CA LEU A 369 18.87 0.89 2.41
C LEU A 369 17.50 0.23 2.27
N ILE A 370 16.45 1.02 2.00
CA ILE A 370 15.10 0.52 1.76
C ILE A 370 14.64 0.75 0.31
N ALA A 371 15.53 1.26 -0.54
CA ALA A 371 15.23 1.36 -1.96
C ALA A 371 15.08 -0.03 -2.58
N ASP A 372 14.08 -0.18 -3.45
CA ASP A 372 13.84 -1.41 -4.20
C ASP A 372 14.79 -1.47 -5.41
N ILE A 373 16.01 -1.89 -5.15
CA ILE A 373 17.09 -2.01 -6.12
C ILE A 373 17.45 -3.47 -6.45
N ASP A 374 16.75 -4.44 -5.86
CA ASP A 374 16.94 -5.87 -6.10
C ASP A 374 15.84 -6.43 -7.02
N PRO A 375 16.08 -6.58 -8.33
CA PRO A 375 15.06 -7.07 -9.27
C PRO A 375 14.67 -8.54 -9.01
N LEU A 376 15.45 -9.27 -8.21
CA LEU A 376 15.16 -10.65 -7.85
C LEU A 376 14.34 -10.77 -6.56
N HIS A 377 14.15 -9.67 -5.83
CA HIS A 377 13.47 -9.63 -4.52
C HIS A 377 13.98 -10.73 -3.56
N TRP A 378 15.31 -10.97 -3.59
CA TRP A 378 15.97 -12.04 -2.82
C TRP A 378 15.78 -11.88 -1.31
N LYS A 379 15.77 -10.64 -0.85
CA LYS A 379 15.58 -10.32 0.57
C LYS A 379 14.52 -9.26 0.72
N ALA A 380 13.59 -9.49 1.64
CA ALA A 380 12.68 -8.41 2.06
C ALA A 380 13.49 -7.24 2.64
N PRO A 381 13.20 -6.00 2.24
CA PRO A 381 13.85 -4.82 2.80
C PRO A 381 13.68 -4.81 4.33
N ARG A 382 14.78 -4.58 5.06
CA ARG A 382 14.71 -4.34 6.51
C ARG A 382 14.67 -2.86 6.72
N LEU A 383 13.57 -2.35 7.27
CA LEU A 383 13.50 -0.95 7.63
C LEU A 383 14.44 -0.67 8.80
N PRO A 384 15.45 0.20 8.64
CA PRO A 384 16.21 0.72 9.76
C PRO A 384 15.29 1.51 10.71
N ARG A 385 15.44 1.32 12.02
CA ARG A 385 14.63 2.05 13.01
C ARG A 385 14.73 3.57 12.85
N GLU A 386 15.86 4.04 12.39
CA GLU A 386 16.12 5.46 12.17
C GLU A 386 15.31 6.09 11.02
N LEU A 387 14.65 5.28 10.19
CA LEU A 387 13.72 5.76 9.15
C LEU A 387 12.26 5.77 9.63
N ASP A 388 12.00 5.30 10.85
CA ASP A 388 10.67 5.26 11.46
C ASP A 388 10.41 6.55 12.28
N LEU A 389 9.25 7.18 12.04
CA LEU A 389 8.78 8.37 12.73
C LEU A 389 8.74 8.19 14.26
N ALA A 390 8.33 7.00 14.70
CA ALA A 390 8.19 6.70 16.13
C ALA A 390 9.52 6.82 16.89
N THR A 391 10.65 6.57 16.21
CA THR A 391 12.00 6.75 16.78
C THR A 391 12.27 8.18 17.22
N TYR A 392 11.61 9.15 16.59
CA TYR A 392 11.79 10.58 16.85
C TYR A 392 10.67 11.18 17.70
N GLY A 393 9.79 10.35 18.28
CA GLY A 393 8.63 10.84 19.02
C GLY A 393 7.64 11.62 18.14
N LEU A 394 7.75 11.50 16.81
CA LEU A 394 6.80 12.07 15.86
C LEU A 394 5.61 11.11 15.70
N THR A 395 4.42 11.67 15.76
CA THR A 395 3.18 10.89 15.79
C THR A 395 2.28 11.22 14.61
N ILE A 396 1.20 10.48 14.47
CA ILE A 396 0.15 10.72 13.47
C ILE A 396 -0.39 12.17 13.53
N TRP A 397 -0.33 12.83 14.69
CA TRP A 397 -0.81 14.19 14.90
C TRP A 397 0.18 15.26 14.40
N ASP A 398 1.42 14.88 14.12
CA ASP A 398 2.45 15.78 13.60
C ASP A 398 2.44 15.86 12.06
N LEU A 399 1.80 14.93 11.38
CA LEU A 399 1.86 14.80 9.91
C LEU A 399 1.36 16.04 9.17
N GLU A 400 0.34 16.70 9.65
CA GLU A 400 -0.21 17.92 9.06
C GLU A 400 0.39 19.21 9.64
N ARG A 401 1.36 19.09 10.58
CA ARG A 401 2.07 20.24 11.12
C ARG A 401 3.18 20.67 10.16
N GLU A 402 3.35 21.98 10.05
CA GLU A 402 4.44 22.57 9.28
C GLU A 402 5.76 22.59 10.05
N PHE A 403 6.82 22.19 9.35
CA PHE A 403 8.19 22.23 9.85
C PHE A 403 9.11 22.92 8.87
N LEU A 404 10.19 23.53 9.39
CA LEU A 404 11.28 24.04 8.56
C LEU A 404 12.01 22.86 7.93
N THR A 405 12.18 22.90 6.61
CA THR A 405 12.73 21.78 5.83
C THR A 405 14.25 21.78 5.74
N GLY A 406 14.88 22.94 5.99
CA GLY A 406 16.31 23.13 5.68
C GLY A 406 16.60 23.17 4.17
N GLY A 407 15.60 23.50 3.33
CA GLY A 407 15.73 23.65 1.89
C GLY A 407 15.41 22.39 1.07
N VAL A 408 14.80 21.38 1.65
CA VAL A 408 14.33 20.19 0.90
C VAL A 408 13.40 20.62 -0.24
N ALA A 409 13.68 20.14 -1.45
CA ALA A 409 12.95 20.49 -2.68
C ALA A 409 12.82 22.01 -2.92
N GLY A 410 13.76 22.81 -2.41
CA GLY A 410 13.74 24.26 -2.52
C GLY A 410 12.69 24.97 -1.65
N SER A 411 11.94 24.25 -0.82
CA SER A 411 10.92 24.84 0.05
C SER A 411 11.49 25.18 1.44
N HIS A 412 11.01 26.29 2.00
CA HIS A 412 11.40 26.68 3.37
C HIS A 412 10.60 25.94 4.44
N LYS A 413 9.32 25.63 4.15
CA LYS A 413 8.40 24.94 5.06
C LYS A 413 7.57 23.91 4.28
N MET A 414 7.29 22.80 4.92
CA MET A 414 6.35 21.77 4.46
C MET A 414 5.64 21.17 5.65
N THR A 415 4.47 20.57 5.42
CA THR A 415 3.92 19.63 6.40
C THR A 415 4.84 18.41 6.50
N LEU A 416 4.82 17.73 7.65
CA LEU A 416 5.66 16.52 7.83
C LEU A 416 5.31 15.44 6.81
N ASP A 417 4.04 15.31 6.44
CA ASP A 417 3.57 14.34 5.45
C ASP A 417 4.12 14.65 4.04
N GLU A 418 4.07 15.92 3.61
CA GLU A 418 4.69 16.34 2.33
C GLU A 418 6.21 16.12 2.33
N LEU A 419 6.86 16.49 3.43
CA LEU A 419 8.31 16.30 3.59
C LEU A 419 8.71 14.82 3.50
N LEU A 420 7.96 13.94 4.16
CA LEU A 420 8.18 12.49 4.06
C LEU A 420 7.93 11.95 2.65
N GLY A 421 6.92 12.48 1.95
CA GLY A 421 6.67 12.15 0.54
C GLY A 421 7.90 12.45 -0.31
N VAL A 422 8.43 13.68 -0.22
CA VAL A 422 9.63 14.09 -0.96
C VAL A 422 10.86 13.23 -0.62
N LEU A 423 11.09 12.97 0.67
CA LEU A 423 12.26 12.18 1.11
C LEU A 423 12.17 10.73 0.66
N ARG A 424 10.99 10.11 0.74
CA ARG A 424 10.76 8.74 0.27
C ARG A 424 10.90 8.65 -1.24
N ASP A 425 10.37 9.63 -1.98
CA ASP A 425 10.48 9.68 -3.44
C ASP A 425 11.93 9.84 -3.90
N ALA A 426 12.71 10.66 -3.20
CA ALA A 426 14.09 10.92 -3.52
C ALA A 426 15.03 9.74 -3.20
N TYR A 427 14.85 9.10 -2.03
CA TYR A 427 15.86 8.20 -1.47
C TYR A 427 15.43 6.76 -1.26
N CYS A 428 14.14 6.43 -1.32
CA CYS A 428 13.62 5.14 -0.91
C CYS A 428 12.84 4.39 -2.00
N ARG A 429 12.97 4.79 -3.28
CA ARG A 429 12.24 4.16 -4.39
C ARG A 429 13.08 3.06 -5.07
N THR A 430 13.27 3.18 -6.38
CA THR A 430 13.96 2.19 -7.22
C THR A 430 15.41 2.57 -7.55
N ILE A 431 15.89 3.65 -6.98
CA ILE A 431 17.26 4.15 -7.15
C ILE A 431 17.86 4.35 -5.76
N GLY A 432 19.01 3.74 -5.51
CA GLY A 432 19.82 4.01 -4.33
C GLY A 432 20.74 5.21 -4.57
N ILE A 433 20.65 6.23 -3.72
CA ILE A 433 21.46 7.46 -3.85
C ILE A 433 22.29 7.62 -2.58
N GLU A 434 23.60 7.59 -2.74
CA GLU A 434 24.58 7.70 -1.66
C GLU A 434 25.59 8.81 -2.00
N TYR A 435 25.52 9.95 -1.33
CA TYR A 435 26.38 11.11 -1.60
C TYR A 435 26.84 11.84 -0.33
N MET A 436 26.29 11.48 0.83
CA MET A 436 26.59 12.20 2.08
C MET A 436 28.03 12.02 2.59
N HIS A 437 28.81 11.16 1.97
CA HIS A 437 30.25 10.98 2.20
C HIS A 437 31.09 12.04 1.45
N ILE A 438 30.57 12.72 0.46
CA ILE A 438 31.24 13.79 -0.27
C ILE A 438 31.53 14.93 0.71
N GLN A 439 32.77 15.41 0.76
CA GLN A 439 33.17 16.45 1.70
C GLN A 439 32.82 17.87 1.22
N ASN A 440 32.72 18.06 -0.08
CA ASN A 440 32.34 19.34 -0.66
C ASN A 440 30.84 19.58 -0.50
N THR A 441 30.48 20.59 0.30
CA THR A 441 29.07 20.91 0.59
C THR A 441 28.31 21.46 -0.61
N ASP A 442 28.98 22.06 -1.57
CA ASP A 442 28.32 22.61 -2.78
C ASP A 442 27.94 21.47 -3.73
N GLU A 443 28.77 20.45 -3.86
CA GLU A 443 28.43 19.21 -4.57
C GLU A 443 27.26 18.49 -3.91
N GLN A 444 27.26 18.34 -2.58
CA GLN A 444 26.13 17.77 -1.85
C GLN A 444 24.83 18.53 -2.14
N ARG A 445 24.86 19.87 -2.06
CA ARG A 445 23.68 20.72 -2.34
C ARG A 445 23.23 20.60 -3.80
N TRP A 446 24.18 20.50 -4.72
CA TRP A 446 23.86 20.30 -6.13
C TRP A 446 23.11 18.98 -6.34
N ILE A 447 23.60 17.86 -5.78
CA ILE A 447 22.92 16.56 -5.83
C ILE A 447 21.53 16.66 -5.20
N GLN A 448 21.40 17.24 -4.00
CA GLN A 448 20.11 17.45 -3.34
C GLN A 448 19.12 18.19 -4.24
N SER A 449 19.57 19.26 -4.91
CA SER A 449 18.73 20.05 -5.82
C SER A 449 18.25 19.28 -7.06
N LYS A 450 18.98 18.23 -7.45
CA LYS A 450 18.63 17.38 -8.60
C LYS A 450 17.74 16.19 -8.24
N VAL A 451 17.73 15.81 -6.96
CA VAL A 451 17.08 14.59 -6.47
C VAL A 451 15.82 14.90 -5.68
N GLU A 452 15.89 15.89 -4.76
CA GLU A 452 14.77 16.21 -3.88
C GLU A 452 13.69 17.03 -4.62
N GLY A 453 12.48 16.49 -4.67
CA GLY A 453 11.36 17.09 -5.39
C GLY A 453 11.44 16.97 -6.91
N ALA A 454 12.43 16.25 -7.43
CA ALA A 454 12.52 15.99 -8.86
C ALA A 454 11.39 15.06 -9.32
N THR A 455 10.68 15.49 -10.36
CA THR A 455 9.68 14.64 -11.04
C THR A 455 10.22 14.32 -12.43
N PHE A 456 10.57 13.04 -12.63
CA PHE A 456 10.93 12.58 -13.97
C PHE A 456 9.67 12.14 -14.72
N THR A 457 9.28 12.94 -15.70
CA THR A 457 8.13 12.63 -16.56
C THR A 457 8.61 12.62 -18.01
N PRO A 458 9.10 11.48 -18.52
CA PRO A 458 9.61 11.39 -19.87
C PRO A 458 8.52 11.67 -20.89
N THR A 459 8.86 12.43 -21.92
CA THR A 459 8.03 12.72 -23.09
C THR A 459 7.72 11.43 -23.86
N LEU A 460 6.77 11.50 -24.79
CA LEU A 460 6.46 10.34 -25.65
C LEU A 460 7.67 9.92 -26.48
N ASP A 461 8.42 10.88 -27.03
CA ASP A 461 9.59 10.62 -27.88
C ASP A 461 10.73 9.98 -27.09
N GLU A 462 10.99 10.43 -25.86
CA GLU A 462 11.95 9.79 -24.95
C GLU A 462 11.52 8.36 -24.60
N LYS A 463 10.24 8.12 -24.31
CA LYS A 463 9.74 6.77 -24.05
C LYS A 463 9.88 5.84 -25.26
N LEU A 464 9.60 6.35 -26.47
CA LEU A 464 9.74 5.58 -27.70
C LEU A 464 11.22 5.27 -27.96
N ARG A 465 12.11 6.22 -27.75
CA ARG A 465 13.56 6.00 -27.86
C ARG A 465 14.06 4.93 -26.88
N ILE A 466 13.67 5.01 -25.60
CA ILE A 466 14.02 4.00 -24.60
C ILE A 466 13.53 2.62 -25.04
N LEU A 467 12.28 2.53 -25.48
CA LEU A 467 11.68 1.28 -25.96
C LEU A 467 12.43 0.73 -27.19
N GLU A 468 12.80 1.59 -28.15
CA GLU A 468 13.57 1.21 -29.33
C GLU A 468 14.93 0.62 -28.93
N ARG A 469 15.65 1.27 -28.00
CA ARG A 469 16.96 0.80 -27.52
C ARG A 469 16.85 -0.51 -26.76
N LEU A 470 15.86 -0.67 -25.90
CA LEU A 470 15.58 -1.94 -25.21
C LEU A 470 15.26 -3.06 -26.18
N ASN A 471 14.41 -2.79 -27.18
CA ASN A 471 14.04 -3.77 -28.18
C ASN A 471 15.24 -4.17 -29.06
N ALA A 472 16.06 -3.21 -29.45
CA ALA A 472 17.28 -3.49 -30.21
C ALA A 472 18.28 -4.37 -29.41
N ALA A 473 18.46 -4.07 -28.13
CA ALA A 473 19.31 -4.85 -27.24
C ALA A 473 18.80 -6.29 -27.09
N GLU A 474 17.51 -6.46 -26.79
CA GLU A 474 16.91 -7.77 -26.59
C GLU A 474 16.87 -8.59 -27.89
N ALA A 475 16.48 -7.98 -29.03
CA ALA A 475 16.43 -8.65 -30.32
C ALA A 475 17.78 -9.18 -30.77
N PHE A 476 18.85 -8.40 -30.55
CA PHE A 476 20.22 -8.83 -30.85
C PHE A 476 20.64 -10.03 -30.01
N GLU A 477 20.41 -10.01 -28.69
CA GLU A 477 20.73 -11.12 -27.79
C GLU A 477 19.93 -12.38 -28.15
N LYS A 478 18.63 -12.26 -28.40
CA LYS A 478 17.77 -13.38 -28.82
C LYS A 478 18.20 -13.98 -30.16
N PHE A 479 18.59 -13.13 -31.12
CA PHE A 479 19.09 -13.59 -32.40
C PHE A 479 20.37 -14.42 -32.23
N LEU A 480 21.36 -13.90 -31.48
CA LEU A 480 22.59 -14.63 -31.20
C LEU A 480 22.33 -15.96 -30.45
N ALA A 481 21.37 -15.95 -29.52
CA ALA A 481 20.99 -17.14 -28.75
C ALA A 481 20.42 -18.24 -29.66
N THR A 482 19.63 -17.84 -30.65
CA THR A 482 18.95 -18.77 -31.57
C THR A 482 19.90 -19.25 -32.68
N LYS A 483 20.70 -18.35 -33.24
CA LYS A 483 21.56 -18.64 -34.39
C LYS A 483 22.83 -19.40 -33.99
N TYR A 484 23.46 -19.05 -32.88
CA TYR A 484 24.75 -19.55 -32.45
C TYR A 484 24.65 -20.35 -31.15
N VAL A 485 23.84 -21.41 -31.17
CA VAL A 485 23.60 -22.29 -30.03
C VAL A 485 24.92 -22.93 -29.57
N GLY A 486 25.15 -22.93 -28.25
CA GLY A 486 26.34 -23.51 -27.64
C GLY A 486 27.60 -22.65 -27.72
N THR A 487 27.59 -21.53 -28.42
CA THR A 487 28.69 -20.58 -28.46
C THR A 487 28.61 -19.60 -27.29
N LYS A 488 29.78 -19.27 -26.67
CA LYS A 488 29.82 -18.22 -25.64
C LYS A 488 29.35 -16.90 -26.24
N ARG A 489 28.45 -16.21 -25.55
CA ARG A 489 27.88 -14.92 -25.99
C ARG A 489 28.11 -13.79 -25.01
N PHE A 490 28.18 -14.10 -23.70
CA PHE A 490 28.28 -13.12 -22.62
C PHE A 490 27.23 -12.00 -22.77
N GLY A 491 25.96 -12.40 -22.90
CA GLY A 491 24.84 -11.47 -23.13
C GLY A 491 24.45 -10.66 -21.90
N LEU A 492 23.49 -9.75 -22.11
CA LEU A 492 22.97 -8.84 -21.10
C LEU A 492 21.73 -9.37 -20.38
N GLU A 493 21.26 -10.55 -20.67
CA GLU A 493 19.95 -11.07 -20.22
C GLU A 493 19.60 -10.58 -18.80
N GLY A 494 18.54 -9.79 -18.68
CA GLY A 494 18.11 -9.14 -17.45
C GLY A 494 18.73 -7.76 -17.16
N SER A 495 19.68 -7.29 -17.98
CA SER A 495 20.35 -5.97 -17.84
C SER A 495 20.31 -5.16 -19.13
N GLU A 496 19.33 -5.39 -19.99
CA GLU A 496 19.17 -4.70 -21.29
C GLU A 496 19.02 -3.19 -21.14
N SER A 497 18.57 -2.72 -19.98
CA SER A 497 18.47 -1.29 -19.63
C SER A 497 19.84 -0.57 -19.66
N MET A 498 20.96 -1.31 -19.61
CA MET A 498 22.30 -0.73 -19.75
C MET A 498 22.46 -0.01 -21.10
N ILE A 499 21.85 -0.51 -22.18
CA ILE A 499 21.98 0.10 -23.51
C ILE A 499 21.33 1.48 -23.57
N PRO A 500 20.05 1.68 -23.18
CA PRO A 500 19.50 3.03 -23.16
C PRO A 500 20.16 3.96 -22.13
N ILE A 501 20.70 3.44 -21.02
CA ILE A 501 21.46 4.25 -20.05
C ILE A 501 22.74 4.82 -20.70
N ILE A 502 23.51 4.00 -21.40
CA ILE A 502 24.73 4.41 -22.09
C ILE A 502 24.37 5.42 -23.21
N ASP A 503 23.30 5.13 -23.99
CA ASP A 503 22.79 6.00 -25.04
C ASP A 503 22.46 7.39 -24.51
N GLU A 504 21.79 7.48 -23.36
CA GLU A 504 21.44 8.76 -22.73
C GLU A 504 22.65 9.50 -22.19
N ILE A 505 23.58 8.81 -21.52
CA ILE A 505 24.81 9.42 -20.98
C ILE A 505 25.64 10.03 -22.12
N ILE A 506 25.83 9.30 -23.22
CA ILE A 506 26.60 9.79 -24.37
C ILE A 506 25.86 10.92 -25.08
N SER A 507 24.52 10.83 -25.24
CA SER A 507 23.71 11.92 -25.78
C SER A 507 23.85 13.19 -24.96
N ALA A 508 23.71 13.08 -23.62
CA ALA A 508 23.86 14.23 -22.73
C ALA A 508 25.28 14.82 -22.78
N ALA A 509 26.31 13.99 -22.91
CA ALA A 509 27.68 14.45 -23.07
C ALA A 509 27.87 15.20 -24.38
N ALA A 510 27.32 14.71 -25.49
CA ALA A 510 27.34 15.41 -26.79
C ALA A 510 26.58 16.73 -26.75
N ASP A 511 25.42 16.76 -26.10
CA ASP A 511 24.57 17.95 -26.03
C ASP A 511 25.11 19.01 -25.05
N GLN A 512 26.10 18.66 -24.23
CA GLN A 512 26.85 19.56 -23.35
C GLN A 512 28.25 19.89 -23.90
N ASP A 513 28.52 19.61 -25.17
CA ASP A 513 29.77 19.93 -25.88
C ASP A 513 31.02 19.31 -25.22
N LEU A 514 30.93 18.06 -24.66
CA LEU A 514 32.09 17.34 -24.21
C LEU A 514 32.93 16.86 -25.42
N ASP A 515 34.26 16.82 -25.28
CA ASP A 515 35.18 16.43 -26.34
C ASP A 515 35.15 14.92 -26.64
N GLY A 516 34.86 14.08 -25.64
CA GLY A 516 34.82 12.64 -25.87
C GLY A 516 34.35 11.81 -24.68
N VAL A 517 34.02 10.57 -24.98
CA VAL A 517 33.68 9.54 -23.99
C VAL A 517 34.57 8.32 -24.21
N VAL A 518 35.32 7.91 -23.21
CA VAL A 518 36.11 6.69 -23.22
C VAL A 518 35.45 5.64 -22.32
N MET A 519 35.06 4.52 -22.93
CA MET A 519 34.35 3.45 -22.23
C MET A 519 35.27 2.29 -21.88
N GLY A 520 35.06 1.71 -20.68
CA GLY A 520 35.65 0.46 -20.25
C GLY A 520 34.59 -0.49 -19.75
N MET A 521 34.66 -1.75 -20.14
CA MET A 521 33.71 -2.76 -19.71
C MET A 521 34.28 -4.16 -19.79
N PRO A 522 33.75 -5.12 -19.01
CA PRO A 522 34.07 -6.54 -19.16
C PRO A 522 33.45 -7.12 -20.44
N HIS A 523 33.59 -8.42 -20.63
CA HIS A 523 33.05 -9.13 -21.79
C HIS A 523 31.52 -9.20 -21.82
N ARG A 524 30.82 -9.14 -20.67
CA ARG A 524 29.35 -9.22 -20.58
C ARG A 524 28.70 -7.97 -21.18
N GLY A 525 27.85 -8.19 -22.18
CA GLY A 525 27.16 -7.11 -22.89
C GLY A 525 28.01 -6.39 -23.93
N ARG A 526 29.30 -6.73 -24.07
CA ARG A 526 30.23 -5.99 -24.95
C ARG A 526 29.81 -6.05 -26.42
N LEU A 527 29.34 -7.20 -26.90
CA LEU A 527 28.87 -7.31 -28.29
C LEU A 527 27.65 -6.42 -28.54
N ASN A 528 26.79 -6.29 -27.55
CA ASN A 528 25.61 -5.43 -27.62
C ASN A 528 26.01 -3.95 -27.68
N VAL A 529 26.95 -3.53 -26.84
CA VAL A 529 27.52 -2.16 -26.87
C VAL A 529 28.21 -1.90 -28.21
N LEU A 530 29.00 -2.85 -28.72
CA LEU A 530 29.65 -2.71 -30.04
C LEU A 530 28.62 -2.53 -31.15
N ALA A 531 27.52 -3.26 -31.13
CA ALA A 531 26.46 -3.18 -32.14
C ALA A 531 25.57 -1.94 -31.97
N ASN A 532 25.00 -1.75 -30.81
CA ASN A 532 23.93 -0.78 -30.58
C ASN A 532 24.39 0.60 -30.10
N VAL A 533 25.64 0.72 -29.62
CA VAL A 533 26.22 2.01 -29.17
C VAL A 533 27.34 2.46 -30.11
N MET A 534 28.30 1.57 -30.41
CA MET A 534 29.44 1.90 -31.25
C MET A 534 29.14 1.79 -32.77
N GLY A 535 27.97 1.27 -33.15
CA GLY A 535 27.56 1.15 -34.54
C GLY A 535 28.35 0.10 -35.34
N LYS A 536 28.97 -0.91 -34.67
CA LYS A 536 29.67 -1.98 -35.38
C LYS A 536 28.68 -2.78 -36.20
N ASN A 537 29.02 -3.02 -37.50
CA ASN A 537 28.13 -3.71 -38.42
C ASN A 537 27.84 -5.14 -37.95
N TYR A 538 26.58 -5.53 -37.96
CA TYR A 538 26.13 -6.88 -37.60
C TYR A 538 26.80 -7.97 -38.45
N GLU A 539 27.03 -7.72 -39.76
CA GLU A 539 27.70 -8.67 -40.63
C GLU A 539 29.11 -8.99 -40.15
N GLN A 540 29.84 -8.00 -39.68
CA GLN A 540 31.19 -8.21 -39.10
C GLN A 540 31.13 -9.04 -37.85
N ILE A 541 30.17 -8.76 -36.94
CA ILE A 541 29.97 -9.53 -35.72
C ILE A 541 29.63 -11.00 -36.04
N PHE A 542 28.73 -11.23 -37.01
CA PHE A 542 28.31 -12.58 -37.37
C PHE A 542 29.45 -13.38 -38.06
N LYS A 543 30.26 -12.74 -38.92
CA LYS A 543 31.46 -13.36 -39.49
C LYS A 543 32.44 -13.79 -38.43
N GLU A 544 32.61 -13.04 -37.36
CA GLU A 544 33.45 -13.42 -36.22
C GLU A 544 32.90 -14.65 -35.49
N PHE A 545 31.58 -14.81 -35.40
CA PHE A 545 30.95 -16.03 -34.87
C PHE A 545 31.15 -17.25 -35.78
N GLU A 546 31.24 -17.05 -37.08
CA GLU A 546 31.47 -18.08 -38.09
C GLU A 546 32.96 -18.42 -38.29
N GLY A 547 33.86 -17.81 -37.49
CA GLY A 547 35.28 -18.09 -37.51
C GLY A 547 36.06 -17.32 -38.57
N HIS A 548 35.44 -16.39 -39.26
CA HIS A 548 36.11 -15.47 -40.18
C HIS A 548 36.74 -14.30 -39.44
N ILE A 549 38.01 -14.40 -39.10
CA ILE A 549 38.75 -13.32 -38.44
C ILE A 549 39.33 -12.40 -39.54
N SER A 550 39.10 -11.06 -39.39
CA SER A 550 39.72 -10.07 -40.28
C SER A 550 41.25 -10.14 -40.22
N SER A 551 41.91 -10.07 -41.37
CA SER A 551 43.38 -10.07 -41.49
C SER A 551 44.05 -8.89 -40.77
N ASP A 552 43.29 -7.86 -40.46
CA ASP A 552 43.76 -6.64 -39.79
C ASP A 552 43.67 -6.73 -38.24
N SER A 553 43.20 -7.86 -37.70
CA SER A 553 43.15 -8.11 -36.27
C SER A 553 44.53 -8.54 -35.75
N VAL A 554 45.18 -7.70 -35.00
CA VAL A 554 46.54 -7.89 -34.44
C VAL A 554 46.62 -9.01 -33.38
N GLN A 555 45.49 -9.61 -32.97
CA GLN A 555 45.41 -10.62 -31.92
C GLN A 555 44.67 -11.88 -32.39
N GLY A 556 45.47 -12.91 -32.67
CA GLY A 556 44.96 -14.18 -33.19
C GLY A 556 44.58 -15.20 -32.11
N SER A 557 43.35 -15.27 -31.66
CA SER A 557 42.71 -16.49 -31.14
C SER A 557 41.22 -16.31 -31.02
N GLY A 558 40.43 -17.38 -31.05
CA GLY A 558 38.96 -17.39 -31.09
C GLY A 558 38.20 -16.74 -29.92
N ASP A 559 38.89 -16.18 -28.94
CA ASP A 559 38.30 -15.48 -27.77
C ASP A 559 38.31 -13.93 -27.92
N VAL A 560 38.88 -13.44 -29.02
CA VAL A 560 39.17 -12.01 -29.26
C VAL A 560 37.94 -11.14 -29.39
N LYS A 561 36.84 -11.67 -29.96
CA LYS A 561 35.61 -10.89 -30.24
C LYS A 561 34.96 -10.23 -29.00
N TYR A 562 35.19 -10.80 -27.81
CA TYR A 562 34.65 -10.26 -26.56
C TYR A 562 35.60 -9.24 -25.88
N HIS A 563 36.76 -9.01 -26.45
CA HIS A 563 37.80 -8.14 -25.89
C HIS A 563 38.21 -6.99 -26.81
N LEU A 564 37.67 -6.97 -28.04
CA LEU A 564 38.00 -5.94 -29.03
C LEU A 564 37.57 -4.54 -28.56
N GLY A 565 38.44 -3.56 -28.78
CA GLY A 565 38.15 -2.13 -28.73
C GLY A 565 37.43 -1.63 -29.99
N ALA A 566 36.88 -0.44 -29.92
CA ALA A 566 36.31 0.27 -31.06
C ALA A 566 36.41 1.79 -30.84
N GLN A 567 36.52 2.53 -31.93
CA GLN A 567 36.47 3.99 -31.94
C GLN A 567 35.40 4.40 -32.95
N GLY A 568 34.71 5.50 -32.69
CA GLY A 568 33.68 6.02 -33.56
C GLY A 568 33.19 7.40 -33.16
N THR A 569 32.22 7.90 -33.91
CA THR A 569 31.49 9.12 -33.58
C THR A 569 30.06 8.73 -33.26
N TYR A 570 29.58 9.16 -32.12
CA TYR A 570 28.19 9.01 -31.72
C TYR A 570 27.41 10.28 -32.02
N LYS A 571 26.16 10.13 -32.45
CA LYS A 571 25.27 11.25 -32.78
C LYS A 571 24.07 11.22 -31.82
N SER A 572 23.89 12.31 -31.07
CA SER A 572 22.78 12.49 -30.15
C SER A 572 21.43 12.63 -30.85
N ALA A 573 20.33 12.53 -30.11
CA ALA A 573 19.00 12.81 -30.63
C ALA A 573 18.84 14.24 -31.15
N ALA A 574 19.55 15.20 -30.55
CA ALA A 574 19.58 16.59 -31.00
C ALA A 574 20.44 16.82 -32.25
N GLY A 575 21.21 15.80 -32.67
CA GLY A 575 22.07 15.86 -33.83
C GLY A 575 23.53 16.25 -33.55
N ASN A 576 23.90 16.46 -32.29
CA ASN A 576 25.26 16.75 -31.88
C ASN A 576 26.15 15.50 -31.93
N GLU A 577 27.42 15.69 -32.31
CA GLU A 577 28.35 14.58 -32.49
C GLU A 577 29.44 14.60 -31.39
N ILE A 578 29.83 13.44 -30.90
CA ILE A 578 30.87 13.27 -29.90
C ILE A 578 31.76 12.06 -30.26
N ALA A 579 33.05 12.20 -30.02
CA ALA A 579 33.99 11.09 -30.16
C ALA A 579 33.74 10.05 -29.05
N VAL A 580 33.63 8.76 -29.44
CA VAL A 580 33.45 7.65 -28.50
C VAL A 580 34.53 6.60 -28.73
N GLU A 581 35.09 6.10 -27.64
CA GLU A 581 36.11 5.05 -27.68
C GLU A 581 35.77 3.96 -26.66
N LEU A 582 35.72 2.72 -27.10
CA LEU A 582 35.62 1.54 -26.24
C LEU A 582 37.00 0.91 -26.14
N ALA A 583 37.64 0.97 -24.98
CA ALA A 583 38.93 0.41 -24.74
C ALA A 583 38.92 -1.12 -24.91
N ALA A 584 39.94 -1.70 -25.54
CA ALA A 584 40.13 -3.12 -25.52
C ALA A 584 40.36 -3.61 -24.08
N ASN A 585 39.85 -4.79 -23.72
CA ASN A 585 40.03 -5.34 -22.37
C ASN A 585 40.58 -6.78 -22.41
N PRO A 586 41.34 -7.22 -21.40
CA PRO A 586 41.64 -8.63 -21.18
C PRO A 586 40.46 -9.35 -20.50
N SER A 587 40.58 -10.69 -20.39
CA SER A 587 39.60 -11.47 -19.59
C SER A 587 39.73 -11.26 -18.08
N HIS A 588 40.73 -10.53 -17.62
CA HIS A 588 40.92 -10.14 -16.22
C HIS A 588 39.98 -9.02 -15.87
N LEU A 589 38.96 -9.30 -15.08
CA LEU A 589 37.91 -8.33 -14.70
C LEU A 589 38.53 -7.13 -13.98
N GLU A 590 38.03 -5.95 -14.26
CA GLU A 590 38.35 -4.64 -13.67
C GLU A 590 39.72 -4.05 -14.06
N THR A 591 40.62 -4.81 -14.71
CA THR A 591 41.94 -4.27 -15.11
C THR A 591 41.84 -3.19 -16.17
N VAL A 592 40.79 -3.16 -16.97
CA VAL A 592 40.53 -2.10 -17.96
C VAL A 592 40.31 -0.72 -17.32
N ASN A 593 39.96 -0.68 -16.03
CA ASN A 593 39.67 0.58 -15.32
C ASN A 593 40.88 1.52 -15.36
N GLY A 594 42.05 1.01 -14.97
CA GLY A 594 43.30 1.78 -15.01
C GLY A 594 43.69 2.19 -16.42
N VAL A 595 43.40 1.35 -17.43
CA VAL A 595 43.64 1.71 -18.84
C VAL A 595 42.77 2.87 -19.27
N VAL A 596 41.45 2.82 -19.01
CA VAL A 596 40.52 3.90 -19.37
C VAL A 596 40.86 5.20 -18.65
N LEU A 597 41.13 5.14 -17.33
CA LEU A 597 41.55 6.33 -16.58
C LEU A 597 42.81 6.96 -17.16
N GLY A 598 43.80 6.14 -17.54
CA GLY A 598 44.99 6.63 -18.21
C GLY A 598 44.73 7.24 -19.59
N MET A 599 43.86 6.61 -20.39
CA MET A 599 43.45 7.13 -21.70
C MET A 599 42.75 8.48 -21.57
N VAL A 600 41.78 8.58 -20.66
CA VAL A 600 41.05 9.83 -20.38
C VAL A 600 42.04 10.92 -19.92
N ARG A 601 42.88 10.61 -18.96
CA ARG A 601 43.89 11.56 -18.46
C ARG A 601 44.83 12.06 -19.58
N ALA A 602 45.28 11.16 -20.43
CA ALA A 602 46.13 11.55 -21.57
C ALA A 602 45.42 12.42 -22.61
N GLN A 603 44.10 12.25 -22.79
CA GLN A 603 43.29 13.10 -23.64
C GLN A 603 43.04 14.47 -22.96
N GLN A 604 42.69 14.47 -21.69
CA GLN A 604 42.50 15.71 -20.91
C GLN A 604 43.76 16.57 -20.84
N ASP A 605 44.94 15.96 -20.71
CA ASP A 605 46.23 16.71 -20.69
C ASP A 605 46.52 17.45 -22.00
N LYS A 606 45.84 17.15 -23.09
CA LYS A 606 45.95 17.84 -24.37
C LYS A 606 45.02 19.05 -24.52
N ILE A 607 44.04 19.16 -23.59
CA ILE A 607 43.02 20.21 -23.62
C ILE A 607 43.46 21.36 -22.73
N GLU A 608 43.41 22.58 -23.25
CA GLU A 608 43.80 23.76 -22.48
C GLU A 608 42.74 24.13 -21.40
N PRO A 609 43.17 24.58 -20.21
CA PRO A 609 42.24 25.06 -19.20
C PRO A 609 41.37 26.25 -19.75
N PRO A 610 40.09 26.38 -19.31
CA PRO A 610 39.44 25.69 -18.18
C PRO A 610 38.75 24.35 -18.51
N PHE A 611 38.82 23.88 -19.76
CA PHE A 611 38.05 22.76 -20.28
C PHE A 611 38.74 21.39 -20.10
N ALA A 612 39.76 21.29 -19.26
CA ALA A 612 40.62 20.10 -19.09
C ALA A 612 39.86 18.81 -18.68
N PHE A 613 38.61 18.89 -18.25
CA PHE A 613 37.80 17.75 -17.81
C PHE A 613 36.66 17.41 -18.77
N SER A 614 36.71 17.84 -20.01
CA SER A 614 35.66 17.59 -21.01
C SER A 614 35.69 16.21 -21.66
N VAL A 615 36.56 15.31 -21.23
CA VAL A 615 36.56 13.89 -21.63
C VAL A 615 36.02 13.02 -20.48
N LEU A 616 34.94 12.30 -20.73
CA LEU A 616 34.23 11.50 -19.74
C LEU A 616 34.71 10.07 -19.72
N PRO A 617 35.23 9.51 -18.58
CA PRO A 617 35.39 8.09 -18.41
C PRO A 617 34.04 7.44 -18.08
N LEU A 618 33.67 6.38 -18.81
CA LEU A 618 32.48 5.58 -18.56
C LEU A 618 32.86 4.13 -18.33
N LEU A 619 32.82 3.70 -17.07
CA LEU A 619 33.21 2.36 -16.66
C LEU A 619 31.96 1.54 -16.31
N MET A 620 31.86 0.34 -16.87
CA MET A 620 30.81 -0.62 -16.59
C MET A 620 31.40 -1.83 -15.88
N HIS A 621 30.73 -2.31 -14.84
CA HIS A 621 31.25 -3.33 -13.95
C HIS A 621 30.27 -4.49 -13.79
N GLY A 622 30.78 -5.67 -13.42
CA GLY A 622 29.99 -6.69 -12.75
C GLY A 622 30.02 -6.44 -11.25
N ASP A 623 28.88 -6.53 -10.56
CA ASP A 623 28.73 -6.22 -9.14
C ASP A 623 29.72 -6.96 -8.24
N ALA A 624 29.86 -8.27 -8.43
CA ALA A 624 30.79 -9.09 -7.66
C ALA A 624 32.26 -8.75 -7.94
N ALA A 625 32.61 -8.43 -9.19
CA ALA A 625 33.96 -8.04 -9.58
C ALA A 625 34.29 -6.65 -9.01
N PHE A 626 33.37 -5.69 -9.08
CA PHE A 626 33.54 -4.36 -8.49
C PHE A 626 33.81 -4.44 -6.99
N ALA A 627 33.02 -5.22 -6.26
CA ALA A 627 33.18 -5.39 -4.82
C ALA A 627 34.41 -6.25 -4.43
N GLY A 628 34.80 -7.20 -5.28
CA GLY A 628 35.79 -8.23 -4.93
C GLY A 628 37.21 -8.00 -5.46
N GLN A 629 37.40 -7.13 -6.47
CA GLN A 629 38.71 -6.89 -7.09
C GLN A 629 39.41 -5.68 -6.47
N GLY A 630 40.60 -5.90 -5.88
CA GLY A 630 41.37 -4.84 -5.22
C GLY A 630 41.76 -3.68 -6.13
N ILE A 631 41.94 -3.93 -7.44
CA ILE A 631 42.27 -2.89 -8.42
C ILE A 631 41.18 -1.78 -8.53
N VAL A 632 39.95 -2.07 -8.14
CA VAL A 632 38.88 -1.06 -8.11
C VAL A 632 39.16 -0.02 -7.03
N ALA A 633 39.46 -0.46 -5.81
CA ALA A 633 39.83 0.43 -4.71
C ALA A 633 41.12 1.20 -5.00
N GLU A 634 42.10 0.56 -5.65
CA GLU A 634 43.34 1.19 -6.08
C GLU A 634 43.07 2.29 -7.12
N GLY A 635 42.22 2.02 -8.12
CA GLY A 635 41.81 3.01 -9.12
C GLY A 635 41.05 4.21 -8.52
N LEU A 636 40.20 3.96 -7.51
CA LEU A 636 39.49 5.06 -6.81
C LEU A 636 40.42 5.91 -5.93
N ALA A 637 41.59 5.39 -5.55
CA ALA A 637 42.58 6.12 -4.77
C ALA A 637 43.53 6.99 -5.64
N MET A 638 43.52 6.81 -6.96
CA MET A 638 44.34 7.59 -7.91
C MET A 638 43.69 8.91 -8.25
#